data_4625aa448dbb7b8c32c666f7ad6aec7f
#
_entry.id   4625aa448dbb7b8c32c666f7ad6aec7f
#
_cell.length_a   1.000
_cell.length_b   1.000
_cell.length_c   1.000
_cell.angle_alpha   90.00
_cell.angle_beta   90.00
_cell.angle_gamma   90.00
#
_symmetry.space_group_name_H-M   'P 1'
#
loop_
_entity.id
_entity.type
_entity.pdbx_description
1 polymer ?
#
loop_
_entity_poly.entity_id
_entity_poly.type
_entity_poly.pdbx_seq_one_letter_code
_entity_poly.pdbx_strand_id
1 'polypeptide(L)'
;MNFFRGVMGGQAAGPQPSGAETIQKLCDRVASSTLLEDRRDAVRALKSLSKKYRLEVGMQAMDHLINILQTDRSDSEILGYALDTLYNIICNDEEEEQDEATQKQADDLGAKFTEAFIQEHEHITLILTLLEEFDFHVRWPGVKLLTALLKSQCVQVQSIILVSPMGVSRLMDLLADSREVIRNDGLLLLQQLTKGNAAIQKIVAFENAFERLLDIITEEGSSDGGIVVEDCLLLLLNLLKNNSSNQNFFKEGSFIQRMRPWFEVGDDNSGWSAQKVTNLHLMLQLVRVMVSPVNSPGATASCQKSMFQCGLLQQLCTILMATGVPADILTETINTVSEVIRGSQVNQDYFASVNAPSNPPRPAIVVLLMSMVNERQPFVLRCAVLYCFQCFLYKNQKGQGEIVATLLPSTIDANCISAGQLLCGGLFSADSLSNWCAAVALAHALQDNLTQKEQLLRVQLATSLGKPPVSLLQQCTNILSQGDKISRRGSKVQTRVGLLMLLCTWINNCPIAVTHFLHNQENVPFLTAQISENLGEDERLVQGLCALLLGICIYYNDNSLENYTKEKLKQLIEKRIGKENFVEKLGFITKHELYSRAAQKPQPVFPSPEQMLFDHEFTKLVKELEGVITKAVHKSSEEEKKEEEVKKTLEQHDNIVTQYKELIREQDAKIQELKEQMATMTSQNEEMQTTMAQQLSQIQQHKDQYNILKLKLGKENQSQANSLQGDGSQVNGMQTEEVSQLREEMEELRSQHALLQTQLSHKETLIHTLRSEGSEPTEGTTGGSDNTELLKELELLRSQVQSQSAEISQLKTDNQTLLRRAETGSSDTDMRGDASVNASTMAELESRLAAQTSETERLKEEVRGLTEGRAQLEQQVASATSSVAILQTEKAKLQTELQESKKEQDDLLMLLADQDQKILSLKERLKHLGEMVEDEDDLDTRDQTDEDDEEDEDEDED
;
A
#
# COMPACT_ATOMS: atom_id res chain seq x y z
N MET A 1 25.69 51.79 25.03
CA MET A 1 25.38 52.57 26.25
C MET A 1 26.18 53.85 26.41
N ASN A 2 27.20 54.18 25.64
CA ASN A 2 27.99 55.43 25.80
C ASN A 2 27.68 56.53 24.82
N PHE A 3 26.71 56.37 23.90
CA PHE A 3 26.35 57.37 22.93
C PHE A 3 25.27 58.36 23.43
N PHE A 4 24.50 57.98 24.46
CA PHE A 4 23.45 58.82 25.04
C PHE A 4 23.94 59.80 26.16
N ARG A 5 25.22 59.76 26.50
CA ARG A 5 25.78 60.59 27.57
C ARG A 5 26.28 61.98 27.14
N GLY A 6 26.26 62.24 25.82
CA GLY A 6 26.86 63.46 25.25
C GLY A 6 25.94 64.60 24.89
N VAL A 7 24.60 64.46 24.99
CA VAL A 7 23.67 65.51 24.46
C VAL A 7 22.74 66.13 25.51
N MET A 8 22.80 65.71 26.81
CA MET A 8 22.05 66.40 27.85
C MET A 8 23.00 67.10 28.84
N GLY A 9 23.27 68.38 28.51
CA GLY A 9 23.70 69.38 29.48
C GLY A 9 22.70 69.58 30.58
N GLY A 10 23.16 69.60 31.79
CA GLY A 10 22.51 69.68 33.11
C GLY A 10 21.12 70.27 33.18
N GLN A 11 20.17 69.46 33.54
CA GLN A 11 18.99 69.83 34.33
C GLN A 11 18.65 68.69 35.25
N ALA A 12 18.18 68.98 36.43
CA ALA A 12 17.93 68.14 37.57
C ALA A 12 17.19 66.85 37.17
N ALA A 13 17.67 65.67 37.67
CA ALA A 13 17.08 64.37 37.49
C ALA A 13 15.61 64.37 38.02
N GLY A 14 14.66 64.54 37.09
CA GLY A 14 13.31 64.04 37.29
C GLY A 14 13.30 62.49 37.27
N PRO A 15 12.29 61.84 37.83
CA PRO A 15 12.19 60.40 37.85
C PRO A 15 12.36 59.87 36.39
N GLN A 16 13.25 58.95 36.16
CA GLN A 16 13.42 58.34 34.84
C GLN A 16 12.07 57.77 34.40
N PRO A 17 11.64 58.04 33.15
CA PRO A 17 10.36 57.54 32.67
C PRO A 17 10.33 56.02 32.79
N SER A 18 9.23 55.45 33.24
CA SER A 18 9.04 53.97 33.28
C SER A 18 9.19 53.38 31.91
N GLY A 19 9.57 52.11 31.80
CA GLY A 19 9.67 51.43 30.53
C GLY A 19 8.40 51.57 29.68
N ALA A 20 7.22 51.43 30.30
CA ALA A 20 5.91 51.64 29.67
C ALA A 20 5.70 53.04 29.11
N GLU A 21 6.09 54.10 29.85
CA GLU A 21 5.99 55.51 29.38
C GLU A 21 6.93 55.76 28.18
N THR A 22 8.11 55.13 28.16
CA THR A 22 9.06 55.24 27.04
C THR A 22 8.49 54.59 25.81
N ILE A 23 7.89 53.38 25.94
CA ILE A 23 7.23 52.63 24.85
C ILE A 23 6.07 53.45 24.31
N GLN A 24 5.20 54.02 25.19
CA GLN A 24 4.09 54.87 24.75
C GLN A 24 4.58 56.07 23.89
N LYS A 25 5.61 56.79 24.33
CA LYS A 25 6.19 57.89 23.55
C LYS A 25 6.74 57.48 22.20
N LEU A 26 7.29 56.26 22.12
CA LEU A 26 7.76 55.69 20.82
C LEU A 26 6.58 55.35 19.94
N CYS A 27 5.51 54.73 20.46
CA CYS A 27 4.28 54.48 19.75
C CYS A 27 3.63 55.76 19.21
N ASP A 28 3.52 56.80 20.07
CA ASP A 28 3.02 58.13 19.66
C ASP A 28 3.86 58.73 18.52
N ARG A 29 5.20 58.57 18.56
CA ARG A 29 6.11 59.02 17.52
C ARG A 29 5.91 58.23 16.22
N VAL A 30 5.74 56.92 16.30
CA VAL A 30 5.40 56.08 15.12
C VAL A 30 4.10 56.54 14.48
N ALA A 31 3.06 56.84 15.28
CA ALA A 31 1.74 57.24 14.80
C ALA A 31 1.68 58.65 14.23
N SER A 32 2.43 59.64 14.84
CA SER A 32 2.29 61.05 14.52
C SER A 32 3.35 61.62 13.62
N SER A 33 4.52 61.00 13.50
CA SER A 33 5.60 61.55 12.65
C SER A 33 5.32 61.39 11.17
N THR A 34 5.45 62.49 10.44
CA THR A 34 5.39 62.49 8.97
C THR A 34 6.73 62.13 8.32
N LEU A 35 7.83 62.20 9.08
CA LEU A 35 9.15 61.81 8.60
C LEU A 35 9.38 60.31 8.76
N LEU A 36 9.72 59.66 7.64
CA LEU A 36 10.00 58.22 7.61
C LEU A 36 11.17 57.84 8.52
N GLU A 37 12.24 58.66 8.53
CA GLU A 37 13.42 58.44 9.38
C GLU A 37 13.06 58.42 10.87
N ASP A 38 12.19 59.30 11.30
CA ASP A 38 11.73 59.36 12.69
C ASP A 38 10.90 58.15 13.06
N ARG A 39 10.04 57.66 12.14
CA ARG A 39 9.27 56.41 12.37
C ARG A 39 10.21 55.23 12.43
N ARG A 40 11.20 55.15 11.51
CA ARG A 40 12.21 54.11 11.47
C ARG A 40 13.01 54.02 12.78
N ASP A 41 13.50 55.17 13.30
CA ASP A 41 14.23 55.20 14.55
C ASP A 41 13.38 54.80 15.76
N ALA A 42 12.11 55.20 15.76
CA ALA A 42 11.17 54.80 16.80
C ALA A 42 10.90 53.27 16.77
N VAL A 43 10.70 52.66 15.61
CA VAL A 43 10.52 51.21 15.45
C VAL A 43 11.80 50.43 15.81
N ARG A 44 12.97 50.93 15.42
CA ARG A 44 14.26 50.38 15.84
C ARG A 44 14.41 50.35 17.37
N ALA A 45 13.99 51.45 18.03
CA ALA A 45 14.00 51.50 19.49
C ALA A 45 12.99 50.54 20.13
N LEU A 46 11.77 50.41 19.58
CA LEU A 46 10.78 49.42 19.98
C LEU A 46 11.30 47.99 19.84
N LYS A 47 11.99 47.63 18.74
CA LYS A 47 12.66 46.35 18.54
C LYS A 47 13.67 46.06 19.67
N SER A 48 14.46 47.06 20.07
CA SER A 48 15.45 46.87 21.16
C SER A 48 14.78 46.69 22.53
N LEU A 49 13.64 47.31 22.73
CA LEU A 49 12.88 47.20 23.97
C LEU A 49 12.02 45.96 24.03
N SER A 50 11.58 45.42 22.88
CA SER A 50 10.67 44.27 22.84
C SER A 50 11.23 42.98 23.47
N LYS A 51 12.53 42.84 23.52
CA LYS A 51 13.18 41.70 24.21
C LYS A 51 12.99 41.79 25.74
N LYS A 52 13.11 42.98 26.30
CA LYS A 52 13.04 43.19 27.75
C LYS A 52 11.64 43.50 28.27
N TYR A 53 10.85 44.25 27.52
CA TYR A 53 9.50 44.73 27.87
C TYR A 53 8.46 44.14 26.90
N ARG A 54 8.46 42.81 26.76
CA ARG A 54 7.65 42.08 25.80
C ARG A 54 6.13 42.34 25.97
N LEU A 55 5.64 42.33 27.21
CA LEU A 55 4.24 42.60 27.53
C LEU A 55 3.82 44.02 27.11
N GLU A 56 4.60 45.01 27.54
CA GLU A 56 4.27 46.43 27.31
C GLU A 56 4.36 46.79 25.83
N VAL A 57 5.39 46.28 25.13
CA VAL A 57 5.53 46.52 23.69
C VAL A 57 4.40 45.81 22.93
N GLY A 58 4.05 44.56 23.32
CA GLY A 58 2.95 43.84 22.68
C GLY A 58 1.60 44.55 22.85
N MET A 59 1.30 45.03 24.04
CA MET A 59 0.03 45.72 24.32
C MET A 59 -0.09 47.11 23.69
N GLN A 60 1.03 47.83 23.50
CA GLN A 60 1.00 49.22 23.06
C GLN A 60 1.40 49.42 21.59
N ALA A 61 2.27 48.57 21.07
CA ALA A 61 2.87 48.79 19.77
C ALA A 61 2.31 47.87 18.65
N MET A 62 1.61 46.78 18.95
CA MET A 62 1.22 45.80 17.93
C MET A 62 0.43 46.43 16.78
N ASP A 63 -0.62 47.18 17.06
CA ASP A 63 -1.45 47.82 16.04
C ASP A 63 -0.66 48.84 15.18
N HIS A 64 0.25 49.59 15.81
CA HIS A 64 1.12 50.52 15.11
C HIS A 64 2.11 49.80 14.20
N LEU A 65 2.67 48.68 14.64
CA LEU A 65 3.57 47.88 13.82
C LEU A 65 2.86 47.28 12.62
N ILE A 66 1.64 46.74 12.79
CA ILE A 66 0.82 46.24 11.70
C ILE A 66 0.50 47.33 10.69
N ASN A 67 0.13 48.53 11.19
CA ASN A 67 -0.12 49.69 10.30
C ASN A 67 1.12 50.07 9.48
N ILE A 68 2.34 50.01 10.05
CA ILE A 68 3.59 50.22 9.31
C ILE A 68 3.75 49.21 8.19
N LEU A 69 3.51 47.91 8.48
CA LEU A 69 3.59 46.84 7.47
C LEU A 69 2.62 47.07 6.29
N GLN A 70 1.53 47.78 6.53
CA GLN A 70 0.55 48.16 5.49
C GLN A 70 0.92 49.42 4.71
N THR A 71 1.49 50.43 5.37
CA THR A 71 1.65 51.77 4.84
C THR A 71 3.05 52.10 4.31
N ASP A 72 4.10 51.64 4.99
CA ASP A 72 5.50 52.02 4.68
C ASP A 72 6.22 50.92 3.81
N ARG A 73 5.53 50.40 2.83
CA ARG A 73 6.01 49.28 1.99
C ARG A 73 7.25 49.57 1.16
N SER A 74 7.60 50.84 0.96
CA SER A 74 8.78 51.23 0.16
C SER A 74 10.09 51.19 0.94
N ASP A 75 10.05 51.05 2.27
CA ASP A 75 11.24 51.04 3.13
C ASP A 75 11.44 49.63 3.79
N SER A 76 12.39 48.87 3.26
CA SER A 76 12.69 47.55 3.75
C SER A 76 13.25 47.52 5.18
N GLU A 77 13.96 48.58 5.60
CA GLU A 77 14.50 48.64 6.97
C GLU A 77 13.40 48.76 8.04
N ILE A 78 12.43 49.66 7.84
CA ILE A 78 11.33 49.84 8.80
C ILE A 78 10.45 48.62 8.84
N LEU A 79 10.16 48.00 7.67
CA LEU A 79 9.43 46.74 7.60
C LEU A 79 10.15 45.63 8.38
N GLY A 80 11.46 45.49 8.17
CA GLY A 80 12.29 44.51 8.89
C GLY A 80 12.29 44.71 10.39
N TYR A 81 12.42 45.96 10.87
CA TYR A 81 12.35 46.25 12.30
C TYR A 81 10.95 45.98 12.89
N ALA A 82 9.87 46.26 12.15
CA ALA A 82 8.52 45.94 12.56
C ALA A 82 8.28 44.43 12.69
N LEU A 83 8.69 43.67 11.67
CA LEU A 83 8.58 42.20 11.68
C LEU A 83 9.40 41.54 12.80
N ASP A 84 10.65 41.99 13.01
CA ASP A 84 11.48 41.49 14.11
C ASP A 84 10.90 41.88 15.49
N THR A 85 10.25 43.07 15.60
CA THR A 85 9.58 43.47 16.86
C THR A 85 8.39 42.56 17.15
N LEU A 86 7.56 42.31 16.16
CA LEU A 86 6.43 41.34 16.27
C LEU A 86 6.94 39.93 16.60
N TYR A 87 8.02 39.46 15.95
CA TYR A 87 8.65 38.19 16.28
C TYR A 87 9.07 38.13 17.76
N ASN A 88 9.76 39.17 18.31
CA ASN A 88 10.19 39.22 19.68
C ASN A 88 9.01 39.25 20.68
N ILE A 89 7.85 39.79 20.27
CA ILE A 89 6.63 39.81 21.09
C ILE A 89 6.05 38.37 21.19
N ILE A 90 6.07 37.60 20.11
CA ILE A 90 5.46 36.27 20.03
C ILE A 90 6.42 35.18 20.53
N CYS A 91 7.70 35.26 20.17
CA CYS A 91 8.70 34.27 20.51
C CYS A 91 9.65 34.77 21.61
N ASN A 92 10.05 33.87 22.51
CA ASN A 92 11.07 34.12 23.52
C ASN A 92 12.32 33.32 23.14
N ASP A 93 13.30 33.97 22.52
CA ASP A 93 14.57 33.32 22.09
C ASP A 93 15.65 33.34 23.20
N GLU A 94 15.32 33.78 24.42
CA GLU A 94 16.31 33.77 25.49
C GLU A 94 16.48 32.34 26.05
N GLU A 95 17.49 31.63 25.56
CA GLU A 95 17.97 30.32 26.03
C GLU A 95 18.69 30.38 27.40
N GLU A 96 18.42 31.40 28.22
CA GLU A 96 18.90 31.37 29.59
C GLU A 96 18.13 30.33 30.38
N GLU A 97 18.83 29.54 31.22
CA GLU A 97 18.31 28.53 32.15
C GLU A 97 17.19 29.11 33.01
N GLN A 98 15.98 29.26 32.44
CA GLN A 98 14.80 29.72 33.13
C GLN A 98 14.10 28.53 33.76
N ASP A 99 13.58 28.72 34.98
CA ASP A 99 12.73 27.73 35.64
C ASP A 99 11.50 27.40 34.74
N GLU A 100 11.09 26.12 34.69
CA GLU A 100 9.97 25.62 33.87
C GLU A 100 8.69 26.48 34.03
N ALA A 101 8.44 27.06 35.22
CA ALA A 101 7.29 27.95 35.49
C ALA A 101 7.39 29.27 34.72
N THR A 102 8.58 29.82 34.60
CA THR A 102 8.84 31.09 33.89
C THR A 102 8.72 30.89 32.38
N GLN A 103 9.22 29.74 31.86
CA GLN A 103 9.08 29.36 30.47
C GLN A 103 7.61 29.19 30.09
N LYS A 104 6.84 28.45 30.88
CA LYS A 104 5.40 28.27 30.67
C LYS A 104 4.61 29.59 30.65
N GLN A 105 4.95 30.54 31.52
CA GLN A 105 4.33 31.88 31.54
C GLN A 105 4.71 32.72 30.31
N ALA A 106 5.96 32.58 29.80
CA ALA A 106 6.42 33.27 28.60
C ALA A 106 5.74 32.70 27.35
N ASP A 107 5.52 31.38 27.31
CA ASP A 107 4.81 30.70 26.21
C ASP A 107 3.32 31.07 26.20
N ASP A 108 2.66 31.16 27.37
CA ASP A 108 1.27 31.62 27.50
C ASP A 108 1.09 33.06 27.00
N LEU A 109 2.05 33.95 27.30
CA LEU A 109 2.05 35.31 26.78
C LEU A 109 2.17 35.39 25.26
N GLY A 110 3.07 34.56 24.66
CA GLY A 110 3.23 34.44 23.22
C GLY A 110 1.97 33.93 22.53
N ALA A 111 1.32 32.92 23.14
CA ALA A 111 0.07 32.39 22.65
C ALA A 111 -1.06 33.42 22.59
N LYS A 112 -1.19 34.25 23.65
CA LYS A 112 -2.19 35.34 23.69
C LYS A 112 -1.93 36.42 22.67
N PHE A 113 -0.67 36.82 22.45
CA PHE A 113 -0.34 37.78 21.40
C PHE A 113 -0.54 37.18 20.01
N THR A 114 -0.26 35.90 19.82
CA THR A 114 -0.58 35.23 18.57
C THR A 114 -2.08 35.21 18.32
N GLU A 115 -2.88 34.87 19.32
CA GLU A 115 -4.34 34.86 19.23
C GLU A 115 -4.87 36.24 18.84
N ALA A 116 -4.39 37.32 19.48
CA ALA A 116 -4.75 38.69 19.12
C ALA A 116 -4.33 39.05 17.69
N PHE A 117 -3.14 38.64 17.27
CA PHE A 117 -2.61 38.92 15.92
C PHE A 117 -3.42 38.23 14.82
N ILE A 118 -3.80 36.96 15.02
CA ILE A 118 -4.53 36.14 14.02
C ILE A 118 -6.03 36.40 14.01
N GLN A 119 -6.55 37.17 14.98
CA GLN A 119 -7.97 37.52 15.04
C GLN A 119 -8.45 38.19 13.75
N GLU A 120 -7.59 38.99 13.09
CA GLU A 120 -7.81 39.50 11.76
C GLU A 120 -6.98 38.68 10.74
N HIS A 121 -7.63 37.89 9.94
CA HIS A 121 -7.00 36.99 8.94
C HIS A 121 -6.14 37.78 7.94
N GLU A 122 -6.45 39.04 7.72
CA GLU A 122 -5.71 39.93 6.83
C GLU A 122 -4.24 40.12 7.24
N HIS A 123 -3.92 39.99 8.54
CA HIS A 123 -2.55 40.11 9.05
C HIS A 123 -1.65 38.97 8.53
N ILE A 124 -2.15 37.75 8.48
CA ILE A 124 -1.43 36.62 7.89
C ILE A 124 -1.25 36.82 6.37
N THR A 125 -2.32 37.24 5.69
CA THR A 125 -2.25 37.56 4.25
C THR A 125 -1.25 38.67 3.95
N LEU A 126 -1.14 39.67 4.82
CA LEU A 126 -0.15 40.71 4.75
C LEU A 126 1.29 40.17 4.83
N ILE A 127 1.58 39.28 5.80
CA ILE A 127 2.89 38.63 5.90
C ILE A 127 3.19 37.83 4.62
N LEU A 128 2.22 37.03 4.15
CA LEU A 128 2.39 36.26 2.90
C LEU A 128 2.74 37.15 1.69
N THR A 129 2.14 38.37 1.63
CA THR A 129 2.46 39.34 0.58
C THR A 129 3.86 39.93 0.76
N LEU A 130 4.29 40.20 1.99
CA LEU A 130 5.63 40.69 2.29
C LEU A 130 6.73 39.66 1.98
N LEU A 131 6.42 38.37 2.01
CA LEU A 131 7.36 37.31 1.59
C LEU A 131 7.63 37.28 0.08
N GLU A 132 6.83 37.98 -0.74
CA GLU A 132 7.12 38.15 -2.16
C GLU A 132 8.22 39.21 -2.39
N GLU A 133 8.49 40.07 -1.40
CA GLU A 133 9.59 41.06 -1.48
C GLU A 133 10.94 40.31 -1.45
N PHE A 134 11.81 40.63 -2.40
CA PHE A 134 13.13 39.98 -2.49
C PHE A 134 14.16 40.53 -1.51
N ASP A 135 13.83 41.61 -0.77
CA ASP A 135 14.73 42.18 0.20
C ASP A 135 14.91 41.27 1.42
N PHE A 136 16.17 41.00 1.74
CA PHE A 136 16.53 40.12 2.87
C PHE A 136 15.97 40.58 4.21
N HIS A 137 16.00 41.93 4.41
CA HIS A 137 15.56 42.54 5.66
C HIS A 137 14.04 42.43 5.89
N VAL A 138 13.26 42.13 4.87
CA VAL A 138 11.82 41.90 4.93
C VAL A 138 11.51 40.40 4.93
N ARG A 139 12.07 39.69 3.97
CA ARG A 139 11.75 38.29 3.70
C ARG A 139 12.14 37.39 4.87
N TRP A 140 13.35 37.50 5.37
CA TRP A 140 13.83 36.65 6.47
C TRP A 140 13.08 36.89 7.80
N PRO A 141 12.90 38.12 8.32
CA PRO A 141 12.05 38.33 9.50
C PRO A 141 10.61 37.89 9.29
N GLY A 142 10.07 38.00 8.07
CA GLY A 142 8.74 37.50 7.74
C GLY A 142 8.63 35.96 7.88
N VAL A 143 9.61 35.23 7.38
CA VAL A 143 9.69 33.76 7.55
C VAL A 143 9.74 33.37 9.03
N LYS A 144 10.59 34.03 9.82
CA LYS A 144 10.70 33.79 11.27
C LYS A 144 9.40 34.07 12.00
N LEU A 145 8.76 35.20 11.72
CA LEU A 145 7.48 35.58 12.34
C LEU A 145 6.38 34.54 12.01
N LEU A 146 6.24 34.17 10.75
CA LEU A 146 5.22 33.20 10.36
C LEU A 146 5.47 31.81 10.98
N THR A 147 6.74 31.41 11.07
CA THR A 147 7.12 30.17 11.78
C THR A 147 6.76 30.21 13.27
N ALA A 148 6.99 31.35 13.92
CA ALA A 148 6.61 31.53 15.32
C ALA A 148 5.09 31.49 15.53
N LEU A 149 4.32 32.10 14.65
CA LEU A 149 2.85 32.07 14.66
C LEU A 149 2.33 30.63 14.47
N LEU A 150 2.90 29.86 13.53
CA LEU A 150 2.57 28.46 13.33
C LEU A 150 2.94 27.58 14.52
N LYS A 151 4.06 27.83 15.19
CA LYS A 151 4.44 27.09 16.41
C LYS A 151 3.46 27.35 17.55
N SER A 152 2.94 28.59 17.66
CA SER A 152 2.04 29.02 18.75
C SER A 152 0.60 28.56 18.52
N GLN A 153 0.03 28.79 17.33
CA GLN A 153 -1.38 28.52 17.00
C GLN A 153 -1.48 27.81 15.62
N CYS A 154 -0.99 26.56 15.57
CA CYS A 154 -0.80 25.82 14.33
C CYS A 154 -2.08 25.72 13.48
N VAL A 155 -3.15 25.18 14.06
CA VAL A 155 -4.40 24.88 13.32
C VAL A 155 -5.05 26.16 12.76
N GLN A 156 -5.11 27.23 13.55
CA GLN A 156 -5.74 28.48 13.14
C GLN A 156 -4.93 29.15 12.01
N VAL A 157 -3.60 29.21 12.14
CA VAL A 157 -2.74 29.83 11.12
C VAL A 157 -2.76 28.99 9.83
N GLN A 158 -2.74 27.66 9.95
CA GLN A 158 -2.90 26.75 8.80
C GLN A 158 -4.21 27.02 8.05
N SER A 159 -5.33 27.17 8.79
CA SER A 159 -6.64 27.42 8.16
C SER A 159 -6.67 28.76 7.39
N ILE A 160 -6.02 29.79 7.94
CA ILE A 160 -5.92 31.10 7.27
C ILE A 160 -5.06 31.00 6.01
N ILE A 161 -3.90 30.34 6.09
CA ILE A 161 -3.00 30.14 4.93
C ILE A 161 -3.69 29.33 3.83
N LEU A 162 -4.45 28.30 4.21
CA LEU A 162 -5.15 27.44 3.26
C LEU A 162 -6.21 28.19 2.45
N VAL A 163 -6.90 29.14 3.07
CA VAL A 163 -7.93 29.96 2.41
C VAL A 163 -7.31 31.13 1.64
N SER A 164 -6.09 31.56 2.00
CA SER A 164 -5.40 32.69 1.34
C SER A 164 -5.02 32.35 -0.10
N PRO A 165 -5.37 33.20 -1.09
CA PRO A 165 -4.99 32.96 -2.49
C PRO A 165 -3.48 32.80 -2.63
N MET A 166 -3.04 31.70 -3.27
CA MET A 166 -1.62 31.40 -3.47
C MET A 166 -0.79 31.29 -2.16
N GLY A 167 -1.44 31.15 -1.00
CA GLY A 167 -0.75 31.18 0.28
C GLY A 167 0.34 30.12 0.41
N VAL A 168 0.03 28.87 0.05
CA VAL A 168 1.00 27.75 0.09
C VAL A 168 2.05 27.90 -1.00
N SER A 169 1.67 28.28 -2.23
CA SER A 169 2.61 28.43 -3.36
C SER A 169 3.69 29.47 -3.06
N ARG A 170 3.33 30.61 -2.43
CA ARG A 170 4.30 31.63 -1.99
C ARG A 170 5.31 31.10 -0.98
N LEU A 171 4.90 30.21 -0.11
CA LEU A 171 5.79 29.57 0.86
C LEU A 171 6.70 28.53 0.22
N MET A 172 6.23 27.88 -0.83
CA MET A 172 7.05 26.94 -1.61
C MET A 172 8.19 27.63 -2.37
N ASP A 173 8.02 28.90 -2.74
CA ASP A 173 9.07 29.70 -3.41
C ASP A 173 10.27 29.98 -2.49
N LEU A 174 10.12 29.86 -1.17
CA LEU A 174 11.23 29.97 -0.21
C LEU A 174 12.29 28.90 -0.41
N LEU A 175 11.90 27.71 -0.86
CA LEU A 175 12.84 26.61 -1.14
C LEU A 175 13.74 26.87 -2.37
N ALA A 176 13.37 27.82 -3.22
CA ALA A 176 14.14 28.25 -4.38
C ALA A 176 14.95 29.53 -4.11
N ASP A 177 14.94 30.08 -2.89
CA ASP A 177 15.72 31.27 -2.56
C ASP A 177 17.23 30.97 -2.62
N SER A 178 17.97 31.83 -3.31
CA SER A 178 19.42 31.68 -3.44
C SER A 178 20.19 31.86 -2.13
N ARG A 179 19.57 32.46 -1.13
CA ARG A 179 20.11 32.68 0.20
C ARG A 179 19.81 31.50 1.11
N GLU A 180 20.84 30.77 1.48
CA GLU A 180 20.74 29.55 2.32
C GLU A 180 19.92 29.77 3.60
N VAL A 181 20.11 30.90 4.27
CA VAL A 181 19.37 31.21 5.52
C VAL A 181 17.86 31.23 5.30
N ILE A 182 17.39 31.85 4.22
CA ILE A 182 15.96 31.91 3.91
C ILE A 182 15.44 30.55 3.48
N ARG A 183 16.18 29.82 2.64
CA ARG A 183 15.83 28.45 2.22
C ARG A 183 15.71 27.52 3.43
N ASN A 184 16.67 27.55 4.34
CA ASN A 184 16.71 26.66 5.50
C ASN A 184 15.62 27.02 6.51
N ASP A 185 15.40 28.31 6.82
CA ASP A 185 14.26 28.74 7.65
C ASP A 185 12.92 28.47 6.97
N GLY A 186 12.87 28.50 5.63
CA GLY A 186 11.72 28.08 4.84
C GLY A 186 11.38 26.60 5.01
N LEU A 187 12.38 25.73 5.13
CA LEU A 187 12.17 24.30 5.46
C LEU A 187 11.52 24.16 6.84
N LEU A 188 12.02 24.86 7.85
CA LEU A 188 11.45 24.84 9.20
C LEU A 188 10.01 25.37 9.23
N LEU A 189 9.73 26.41 8.44
CA LEU A 189 8.37 26.93 8.30
C LEU A 189 7.44 25.89 7.68
N LEU A 190 7.86 25.26 6.58
CA LEU A 190 7.06 24.22 5.91
C LEU A 190 6.85 22.98 6.78
N GLN A 191 7.82 22.61 7.62
CA GLN A 191 7.63 21.55 8.61
C GLN A 191 6.48 21.88 9.57
N GLN A 192 6.42 23.11 10.09
CA GLN A 192 5.33 23.54 10.97
C GLN A 192 3.99 23.65 10.22
N LEU A 193 4.03 24.15 8.98
CA LEU A 193 2.83 24.33 8.15
C LEU A 193 2.17 23.00 7.80
N THR A 194 2.95 21.96 7.55
CA THR A 194 2.44 20.64 7.11
C THR A 194 2.10 19.69 8.25
N LYS A 195 2.32 20.10 9.50
CA LYS A 195 2.12 19.25 10.67
C LYS A 195 0.64 18.95 10.87
N GLY A 196 0.25 17.67 10.75
CA GLY A 196 -1.11 17.21 11.03
C GLY A 196 -2.22 17.72 10.09
N ASN A 197 -1.88 18.29 8.92
CA ASN A 197 -2.87 18.83 7.99
C ASN A 197 -2.74 18.22 6.60
N ALA A 198 -3.56 17.21 6.31
CA ALA A 198 -3.52 16.45 5.07
C ALA A 198 -3.83 17.31 3.81
N ALA A 199 -4.69 18.32 3.93
CA ALA A 199 -5.02 19.21 2.81
C ALA A 199 -3.81 20.05 2.39
N ILE A 200 -3.14 20.67 3.36
CA ILE A 200 -1.91 21.45 3.10
C ILE A 200 -0.80 20.54 2.58
N GLN A 201 -0.63 19.34 3.16
CA GLN A 201 0.35 18.35 2.70
C GLN A 201 0.15 18.00 1.22
N LYS A 202 -1.10 17.81 0.77
CA LYS A 202 -1.42 17.53 -0.63
C LYS A 202 -1.05 18.71 -1.54
N ILE A 203 -1.38 19.94 -1.13
CA ILE A 203 -1.03 21.14 -1.92
C ILE A 203 0.49 21.29 -2.02
N VAL A 204 1.21 21.16 -0.90
CA VAL A 204 2.68 21.24 -0.86
C VAL A 204 3.32 20.19 -1.78
N ALA A 205 2.82 18.95 -1.75
CA ALA A 205 3.27 17.89 -2.66
C ALA A 205 3.01 18.25 -4.14
N PHE A 206 1.84 18.83 -4.45
CA PHE A 206 1.46 19.23 -5.79
C PHE A 206 2.29 20.41 -6.33
N GLU A 207 2.77 21.28 -5.44
CA GLU A 207 3.71 22.39 -5.73
C GLU A 207 5.17 21.92 -5.90
N ASN A 208 5.36 20.68 -6.30
CA ASN A 208 6.66 20.08 -6.61
C ASN A 208 7.63 19.95 -5.42
N ALA A 209 7.10 19.81 -4.19
CA ALA A 209 7.93 19.70 -3.00
C ALA A 209 8.86 18.47 -3.03
N PHE A 210 8.39 17.33 -3.53
CA PHE A 210 9.17 16.10 -3.53
C PHE A 210 10.44 16.22 -4.36
N GLU A 211 10.34 16.76 -5.57
CA GLU A 211 11.49 16.96 -6.43
C GLU A 211 12.49 17.95 -5.81
N ARG A 212 12.00 19.11 -5.36
CA ARG A 212 12.84 20.14 -4.75
C ARG A 212 13.57 19.63 -3.49
N LEU A 213 12.88 18.91 -2.62
CA LEU A 213 13.49 18.36 -1.40
C LEU A 213 14.54 17.30 -1.71
N LEU A 214 14.26 16.42 -2.67
CA LEU A 214 15.22 15.41 -3.10
C LEU A 214 16.45 16.00 -3.80
N ASP A 215 16.28 17.09 -4.53
CA ASP A 215 17.39 17.85 -5.11
C ASP A 215 18.27 18.47 -4.02
N ILE A 216 17.68 19.16 -3.05
CA ILE A 216 18.41 19.73 -1.90
C ILE A 216 19.17 18.63 -1.14
N ILE A 217 18.53 17.49 -0.84
CA ILE A 217 19.19 16.36 -0.17
C ILE A 217 20.41 15.88 -0.97
N THR A 218 20.29 15.80 -2.29
CA THR A 218 21.37 15.36 -3.17
C THR A 218 22.52 16.38 -3.22
N GLU A 219 22.21 17.66 -3.34
CA GLU A 219 23.17 18.78 -3.38
C GLU A 219 23.92 18.93 -2.06
N GLU A 220 23.24 18.73 -0.93
CA GLU A 220 23.81 18.85 0.42
C GLU A 220 24.60 17.58 0.90
N GLY A 221 24.78 16.58 0.02
CA GLY A 221 25.63 15.41 0.28
C GLY A 221 24.89 14.16 0.74
N SER A 222 23.56 14.08 0.54
CA SER A 222 22.72 12.92 0.85
C SER A 222 22.88 12.46 2.31
N SER A 223 23.21 11.19 2.54
CA SER A 223 23.35 10.66 3.92
C SER A 223 24.47 11.32 4.73
N ASP A 224 25.51 11.83 4.08
CA ASP A 224 26.62 12.53 4.71
C ASP A 224 26.39 14.04 4.91
N GLY A 225 25.22 14.54 4.49
CA GLY A 225 24.86 15.97 4.61
C GLY A 225 24.60 16.42 6.04
N GLY A 226 24.51 17.77 6.20
CA GLY A 226 24.31 18.42 7.50
C GLY A 226 22.83 18.45 7.94
N ILE A 227 22.54 19.40 8.86
CA ILE A 227 21.19 19.62 9.44
C ILE A 227 20.12 19.92 8.37
N VAL A 228 20.51 20.50 7.25
CA VAL A 228 19.57 20.81 6.15
C VAL A 228 18.98 19.55 5.56
N VAL A 229 19.77 18.48 5.43
CA VAL A 229 19.27 17.18 4.97
C VAL A 229 18.29 16.60 5.98
N GLU A 230 18.59 16.69 7.28
CA GLU A 230 17.69 16.27 8.35
C GLU A 230 16.36 17.00 8.26
N ASP A 231 16.38 18.33 8.09
CA ASP A 231 15.16 19.15 7.95
C ASP A 231 14.34 18.78 6.71
N CYS A 232 14.98 18.50 5.59
CA CYS A 232 14.30 18.01 4.38
C CYS A 232 13.64 16.64 4.62
N LEU A 233 14.32 15.73 5.30
CA LEU A 233 13.79 14.39 5.62
C LEU A 233 12.60 14.46 6.58
N LEU A 234 12.66 15.34 7.59
CA LEU A 234 11.54 15.58 8.49
C LEU A 234 10.31 16.15 7.76
N LEU A 235 10.53 17.06 6.81
CA LEU A 235 9.43 17.58 5.98
C LEU A 235 8.86 16.48 5.08
N LEU A 236 9.68 15.65 4.45
CA LEU A 236 9.22 14.51 3.65
C LEU A 236 8.38 13.52 4.49
N LEU A 237 8.81 13.24 5.73
CA LEU A 237 8.05 12.41 6.65
C LEU A 237 6.68 13.02 6.99
N ASN A 238 6.62 14.33 7.24
CA ASN A 238 5.33 15.02 7.46
C ASN A 238 4.40 14.89 6.24
N LEU A 239 4.96 14.97 5.03
CA LEU A 239 4.16 14.91 3.80
C LEU A 239 3.64 13.50 3.48
N LEU A 240 4.35 12.45 3.90
CA LEU A 240 4.07 11.06 3.49
C LEU A 240 3.40 10.23 4.59
N LYS A 241 3.63 10.55 5.86
CA LYS A 241 3.08 9.78 6.99
C LYS A 241 1.56 9.98 7.06
N ASN A 242 0.81 8.89 7.07
CA ASN A 242 -0.66 8.88 7.13
C ASN A 242 -1.34 9.68 5.99
N ASN A 243 -0.69 9.81 4.84
CA ASN A 243 -1.24 10.48 3.67
C ASN A 243 -1.10 9.60 2.42
N SER A 244 -2.09 8.76 2.16
CA SER A 244 -2.10 7.81 1.05
C SER A 244 -2.03 8.48 -0.33
N SER A 245 -2.68 9.63 -0.48
CA SER A 245 -2.62 10.43 -1.72
C SER A 245 -1.19 10.85 -2.05
N ASN A 246 -0.46 11.40 -1.06
CA ASN A 246 0.92 11.80 -1.24
C ASN A 246 1.85 10.59 -1.45
N GLN A 247 1.60 9.47 -0.77
CA GLN A 247 2.35 8.23 -0.98
C GLN A 247 2.20 7.72 -2.42
N ASN A 248 0.98 7.73 -2.96
CA ASN A 248 0.72 7.35 -4.34
C ASN A 248 1.42 8.30 -5.32
N PHE A 249 1.30 9.61 -5.09
CA PHE A 249 1.97 10.61 -5.93
C PHE A 249 3.50 10.47 -5.91
N PHE A 250 4.08 10.22 -4.74
CA PHE A 250 5.51 9.95 -4.57
C PHE A 250 5.96 8.70 -5.35
N LYS A 251 5.18 7.63 -5.29
CA LYS A 251 5.43 6.41 -6.05
C LYS A 251 5.31 6.63 -7.56
N GLU A 252 4.24 7.27 -8.02
CA GLU A 252 3.97 7.50 -9.43
C GLU A 252 4.97 8.47 -10.07
N GLY A 253 5.43 9.47 -9.33
CA GLY A 253 6.51 10.37 -9.74
C GLY A 253 7.90 9.73 -9.79
N SER A 254 8.01 8.43 -9.56
CA SER A 254 9.29 7.69 -9.57
C SER A 254 10.31 8.17 -8.53
N PHE A 255 9.85 8.82 -7.46
CA PHE A 255 10.73 9.34 -6.42
C PHE A 255 11.35 8.24 -5.54
N ILE A 256 10.74 7.03 -5.51
CA ILE A 256 11.30 5.87 -4.80
C ILE A 256 12.69 5.52 -5.36
N GLN A 257 12.89 5.61 -6.68
CA GLN A 257 14.18 5.33 -7.32
C GLN A 257 15.28 6.30 -6.88
N ARG A 258 14.91 7.55 -6.56
CA ARG A 258 15.85 8.56 -6.07
C ARG A 258 16.34 8.34 -4.65
N MET A 259 15.67 7.46 -3.90
CA MET A 259 16.08 7.09 -2.54
C MET A 259 17.21 6.05 -2.52
N ARG A 260 17.40 5.30 -3.61
CA ARG A 260 18.41 4.23 -3.67
C ARG A 260 19.84 4.70 -3.33
N PRO A 261 20.36 5.81 -3.90
CA PRO A 261 21.73 6.27 -3.63
C PRO A 261 21.99 6.60 -2.15
N TRP A 262 20.97 6.91 -1.36
CA TRP A 262 21.12 7.22 0.06
C TRP A 262 21.71 6.08 0.89
N PHE A 263 21.54 4.84 0.41
CA PHE A 263 21.91 3.61 1.08
C PHE A 263 23.16 2.96 0.46
N GLU A 264 23.85 3.63 -0.45
CA GLU A 264 25.10 3.15 -1.00
C GLU A 264 26.19 3.26 0.06
N VAL A 265 26.79 2.11 0.38
CA VAL A 265 27.92 2.06 1.30
C VAL A 265 29.18 2.33 0.49
N GLY A 266 29.81 3.48 0.72
CA GLY A 266 31.11 3.80 0.11
C GLY A 266 32.21 2.88 0.65
N ASP A 267 33.22 2.61 -0.20
CA ASP A 267 34.42 1.82 0.18
C ASP A 267 35.36 2.53 1.20
N ASP A 268 35.07 3.78 1.49
CA ASP A 268 35.87 4.60 2.36
C ASP A 268 35.57 4.33 3.83
N ASN A 269 36.64 4.18 4.60
CA ASN A 269 36.69 4.19 6.08
C ASN A 269 36.19 5.53 6.70
N SER A 270 35.29 6.27 6.03
CA SER A 270 34.66 7.45 6.59
C SER A 270 33.77 7.03 7.75
N GLY A 271 34.17 7.42 8.94
CA GLY A 271 33.49 7.03 10.18
C GLY A 271 32.04 7.47 10.19
N TRP A 272 31.20 6.78 10.95
CA TRP A 272 29.82 7.11 11.18
C TRP A 272 29.70 8.38 12.03
N SER A 273 29.49 9.54 11.40
CA SER A 273 29.17 10.77 12.14
C SER A 273 27.78 10.69 12.76
N ALA A 274 27.56 11.41 13.86
CA ALA A 274 26.23 11.47 14.49
C ALA A 274 25.16 11.95 13.52
N GLN A 275 25.49 12.93 12.67
CA GLN A 275 24.57 13.45 11.67
C GLN A 275 24.22 12.40 10.60
N LYS A 276 25.19 11.63 10.11
CA LYS A 276 24.96 10.53 9.16
C LYS A 276 24.04 9.48 9.76
N VAL A 277 24.22 9.13 11.04
CA VAL A 277 23.36 8.19 11.75
C VAL A 277 21.92 8.73 11.81
N THR A 278 21.73 10.00 12.17
CA THR A 278 20.41 10.65 12.21
C THR A 278 19.76 10.66 10.82
N ASN A 279 20.50 11.07 9.81
CA ASN A 279 19.99 11.13 8.44
C ASN A 279 19.55 9.76 7.93
N LEU A 280 20.39 8.73 8.10
CA LEU A 280 20.06 7.37 7.68
C LEU A 280 18.87 6.80 8.45
N HIS A 281 18.76 7.11 9.74
CA HIS A 281 17.59 6.71 10.53
C HIS A 281 16.30 7.30 9.95
N LEU A 282 16.28 8.59 9.62
CA LEU A 282 15.13 9.24 8.99
C LEU A 282 14.86 8.70 7.57
N MET A 283 15.92 8.43 6.78
CA MET A 283 15.80 7.83 5.46
C MET A 283 15.17 6.42 5.52
N LEU A 284 15.57 5.60 6.49
CA LEU A 284 14.97 4.29 6.73
C LEU A 284 13.51 4.41 7.15
N GLN A 285 13.18 5.37 8.03
CA GLN A 285 11.78 5.64 8.40
C GLN A 285 10.94 6.04 7.18
N LEU A 286 11.51 6.83 6.27
CA LEU A 286 10.81 7.25 5.05
C LEU A 286 10.47 6.05 4.15
N VAL A 287 11.40 5.09 4.00
CA VAL A 287 11.12 3.83 3.31
C VAL A 287 9.99 3.07 4.01
N ARG A 288 10.03 2.98 5.35
CA ARG A 288 9.01 2.27 6.13
C ARG A 288 7.63 2.88 6.01
N VAL A 289 7.51 4.22 5.96
CA VAL A 289 6.23 4.90 5.75
C VAL A 289 5.56 4.43 4.45
N MET A 290 6.33 4.18 3.38
CA MET A 290 5.80 3.75 2.08
C MET A 290 5.35 2.28 2.04
N VAL A 291 5.89 1.43 2.92
CA VAL A 291 5.60 -0.01 2.94
C VAL A 291 4.99 -0.47 4.27
N SER A 292 4.50 0.44 5.07
CA SER A 292 3.90 0.15 6.37
C SER A 292 2.74 -0.84 6.23
N PRO A 293 2.64 -1.85 7.11
CA PRO A 293 1.55 -2.81 7.08
C PRO A 293 0.17 -2.22 7.42
N VAL A 294 0.10 -0.97 7.89
CA VAL A 294 -1.16 -0.24 8.11
C VAL A 294 -1.67 0.46 6.85
N ASN A 295 -0.83 0.62 5.82
CA ASN A 295 -1.27 1.13 4.53
C ASN A 295 -2.14 0.09 3.80
N SER A 296 -2.90 0.52 2.78
CA SER A 296 -3.67 -0.41 1.97
C SER A 296 -2.75 -1.47 1.33
N PRO A 297 -3.17 -2.75 1.29
CA PRO A 297 -2.34 -3.84 0.79
C PRO A 297 -1.83 -3.62 -0.64
N GLY A 298 -2.65 -3.05 -1.53
CA GLY A 298 -2.28 -2.75 -2.91
C GLY A 298 -1.20 -1.66 -3.02
N ALA A 299 -1.29 -0.58 -2.23
CA ALA A 299 -0.29 0.47 -2.19
C ALA A 299 1.06 -0.06 -1.68
N THR A 300 1.04 -0.82 -0.59
CA THR A 300 2.23 -1.47 -0.02
C THR A 300 2.89 -2.40 -1.04
N ALA A 301 2.14 -3.29 -1.68
CA ALA A 301 2.67 -4.22 -2.66
C ALA A 301 3.29 -3.50 -3.87
N SER A 302 2.66 -2.43 -4.33
CA SER A 302 3.18 -1.60 -5.43
C SER A 302 4.50 -0.92 -5.06
N CYS A 303 4.62 -0.35 -3.86
CA CYS A 303 5.87 0.25 -3.37
C CYS A 303 6.97 -0.80 -3.18
N GLN A 304 6.67 -1.96 -2.60
CA GLN A 304 7.59 -3.08 -2.45
C GLN A 304 8.16 -3.54 -3.80
N LYS A 305 7.31 -3.64 -4.82
CA LYS A 305 7.71 -3.98 -6.19
C LYS A 305 8.66 -2.91 -6.76
N SER A 306 8.33 -1.63 -6.61
CA SER A 306 9.17 -0.52 -7.09
C SER A 306 10.54 -0.50 -6.39
N MET A 307 10.58 -0.73 -5.08
CA MET A 307 11.82 -0.80 -4.29
C MET A 307 12.72 -1.95 -4.70
N PHE A 308 12.16 -3.10 -5.06
CA PHE A 308 12.92 -4.21 -5.60
C PHE A 308 13.46 -3.88 -7.00
N GLN A 309 12.63 -3.37 -7.88
CA GLN A 309 13.00 -3.08 -9.28
C GLN A 309 14.09 -2.02 -9.39
N CYS A 310 14.07 -0.99 -8.55
CA CYS A 310 15.12 0.05 -8.55
C CYS A 310 16.41 -0.34 -7.82
N GLY A 311 16.47 -1.50 -7.17
CA GLY A 311 17.63 -1.97 -6.43
C GLY A 311 17.75 -1.42 -5.00
N LEU A 312 16.70 -0.81 -4.46
CA LEU A 312 16.71 -0.29 -3.09
C LEU A 312 16.81 -1.42 -2.05
N LEU A 313 16.04 -2.49 -2.21
CA LEU A 313 16.14 -3.66 -1.32
C LEU A 313 17.54 -4.25 -1.31
N GLN A 314 18.21 -4.29 -2.47
CA GLN A 314 19.58 -4.76 -2.61
C GLN A 314 20.55 -3.92 -1.76
N GLN A 315 20.42 -2.59 -1.81
CA GLN A 315 21.24 -1.69 -0.99
C GLN A 315 20.98 -1.86 0.52
N LEU A 316 19.73 -1.99 0.92
CA LEU A 316 19.36 -2.25 2.31
C LEU A 316 19.98 -3.58 2.81
N CYS A 317 19.94 -4.63 2.01
CA CYS A 317 20.59 -5.91 2.35
C CYS A 317 22.11 -5.80 2.39
N THR A 318 22.71 -4.92 1.59
CA THR A 318 24.16 -4.64 1.65
C THR A 318 24.53 -4.00 2.99
N ILE A 319 23.77 -3.01 3.45
CA ILE A 319 23.96 -2.40 4.79
C ILE A 319 23.78 -3.45 5.88
N LEU A 320 22.76 -4.29 5.76
CA LEU A 320 22.45 -5.35 6.73
C LEU A 320 23.63 -6.33 6.92
N MET A 321 24.39 -6.59 5.85
CA MET A 321 25.52 -7.52 5.86
C MET A 321 26.87 -6.83 5.98
N ALA A 322 26.91 -5.49 6.02
CA ALA A 322 28.15 -4.73 6.16
C ALA A 322 28.72 -4.83 7.61
N THR A 323 30.04 -4.71 7.71
CA THR A 323 30.73 -4.68 9.01
C THR A 323 30.89 -3.25 9.51
N GLY A 324 30.83 -3.04 10.83
CA GLY A 324 31.06 -1.73 11.45
C GLY A 324 29.86 -0.78 11.41
N VAL A 325 28.67 -1.24 11.01
CA VAL A 325 27.43 -0.46 11.05
C VAL A 325 27.01 -0.24 12.50
N PRO A 326 26.63 0.99 12.92
CA PRO A 326 26.07 1.25 14.23
C PRO A 326 24.87 0.38 14.54
N ALA A 327 24.76 -0.07 15.81
CA ALA A 327 23.70 -1.00 16.22
C ALA A 327 22.28 -0.46 15.97
N ASP A 328 22.08 0.85 16.12
CA ASP A 328 20.79 1.50 15.89
C ASP A 328 20.42 1.49 14.41
N ILE A 329 21.38 1.80 13.53
CA ILE A 329 21.17 1.73 12.08
C ILE A 329 20.95 0.29 11.62
N LEU A 330 21.68 -0.66 12.15
CA LEU A 330 21.50 -2.07 11.85
C LEU A 330 20.08 -2.53 12.24
N THR A 331 19.64 -2.17 13.44
CA THR A 331 18.30 -2.51 13.94
C THR A 331 17.20 -1.90 13.06
N GLU A 332 17.32 -0.63 12.72
CA GLU A 332 16.34 0.04 11.87
C GLU A 332 16.38 -0.47 10.41
N THR A 333 17.54 -0.85 9.92
CA THR A 333 17.66 -1.51 8.61
C THR A 333 16.96 -2.87 8.60
N ILE A 334 17.11 -3.67 9.66
CA ILE A 334 16.37 -4.94 9.81
C ILE A 334 14.86 -4.69 9.78
N ASN A 335 14.36 -3.72 10.54
CA ASN A 335 12.95 -3.36 10.56
C ASN A 335 12.46 -2.91 9.18
N THR A 336 13.26 -2.12 8.46
CA THR A 336 12.92 -1.63 7.13
C THR A 336 12.88 -2.75 6.10
N VAL A 337 13.89 -3.62 6.06
CA VAL A 337 13.92 -4.82 5.20
C VAL A 337 12.71 -5.70 5.49
N SER A 338 12.35 -5.87 6.78
CA SER A 338 11.17 -6.65 7.20
C SER A 338 9.90 -6.19 6.49
N GLU A 339 9.63 -4.89 6.50
CA GLU A 339 8.42 -4.34 5.89
C GLU A 339 8.49 -4.33 4.35
N VAL A 340 9.68 -4.16 3.76
CA VAL A 340 9.87 -4.25 2.30
C VAL A 340 9.63 -5.66 1.78
N ILE A 341 9.93 -6.70 2.56
CA ILE A 341 9.71 -8.10 2.12
C ILE A 341 8.35 -8.69 2.53
N ARG A 342 7.66 -8.11 3.53
CA ARG A 342 6.43 -8.66 4.09
C ARG A 342 5.35 -8.89 3.01
N GLY A 343 4.98 -10.15 2.76
CA GLY A 343 3.92 -10.53 1.83
C GLY A 343 4.26 -10.38 0.34
N SER A 344 5.48 -10.00 -0.01
CA SER A 344 5.99 -9.94 -1.39
C SER A 344 6.88 -11.15 -1.68
N GLN A 345 6.37 -12.15 -2.39
CA GLN A 345 7.10 -13.38 -2.68
C GLN A 345 8.44 -13.12 -3.36
N VAL A 346 8.48 -12.22 -4.34
CA VAL A 346 9.72 -11.87 -5.07
C VAL A 346 10.77 -11.29 -4.13
N ASN A 347 10.37 -10.39 -3.23
CA ASN A 347 11.28 -9.76 -2.27
C ASN A 347 11.74 -10.76 -1.20
N GLN A 348 10.87 -11.66 -0.77
CA GLN A 348 11.19 -12.75 0.17
C GLN A 348 12.16 -13.74 -0.46
N ASP A 349 11.96 -14.15 -1.72
CA ASP A 349 12.87 -15.03 -2.47
C ASP A 349 14.25 -14.37 -2.66
N TYR A 350 14.28 -13.07 -2.96
CA TYR A 350 15.54 -12.33 -3.02
C TYR A 350 16.25 -12.34 -1.65
N PHE A 351 15.54 -12.01 -0.57
CA PHE A 351 16.12 -12.00 0.77
C PHE A 351 16.64 -13.37 1.19
N ALA A 352 15.96 -14.45 0.82
CA ALA A 352 16.43 -15.84 1.04
C ALA A 352 17.77 -16.13 0.36
N SER A 353 18.05 -15.48 -0.77
CA SER A 353 19.32 -15.63 -1.53
C SER A 353 20.48 -14.80 -0.97
N VAL A 354 20.21 -13.85 -0.06
CA VAL A 354 21.25 -12.99 0.52
C VAL A 354 22.12 -13.77 1.48
N ASN A 355 23.43 -13.68 1.28
CA ASN A 355 24.41 -14.35 2.12
C ASN A 355 25.30 -13.32 2.85
N ALA A 356 25.62 -13.62 4.09
CA ALA A 356 26.62 -12.88 4.83
C ALA A 356 28.03 -13.19 4.30
N PRO A 357 28.95 -12.22 4.32
CA PRO A 357 30.34 -12.39 3.86
C PRO A 357 31.15 -13.23 4.88
N SER A 358 30.85 -14.53 4.95
CA SER A 358 31.54 -15.51 5.78
C SER A 358 32.12 -16.62 4.92
N ASN A 359 33.09 -17.37 5.44
CA ASN A 359 33.65 -18.51 4.75
C ASN A 359 33.43 -19.80 5.56
N PRO A 360 32.54 -20.73 5.13
CA PRO A 360 31.66 -20.63 3.93
C PRO A 360 30.57 -19.55 4.07
N PRO A 361 30.00 -19.05 2.96
CA PRO A 361 28.90 -18.08 2.98
C PRO A 361 27.69 -18.66 3.73
N ARG A 362 27.08 -17.85 4.60
CA ARG A 362 25.89 -18.23 5.36
C ARG A 362 24.69 -17.41 4.93
N PRO A 363 23.50 -17.98 4.81
CA PRO A 363 22.30 -17.20 4.56
C PRO A 363 22.10 -16.10 5.60
N ALA A 364 21.74 -14.91 5.17
CA ALA A 364 21.51 -13.76 6.05
C ALA A 364 20.52 -14.10 7.17
N ILE A 365 19.45 -14.82 6.84
CA ILE A 365 18.43 -15.22 7.83
C ILE A 365 19.01 -16.07 8.96
N VAL A 366 19.98 -16.94 8.68
CA VAL A 366 20.64 -17.77 9.70
C VAL A 366 21.50 -16.90 10.62
N VAL A 367 22.23 -15.93 10.04
CA VAL A 367 23.06 -15.00 10.83
C VAL A 367 22.20 -14.13 11.74
N LEU A 368 21.06 -13.66 11.24
CA LEU A 368 20.09 -12.90 12.04
C LEU A 368 19.51 -13.75 13.17
N LEU A 369 19.11 -15.00 12.90
CA LEU A 369 18.59 -15.91 13.93
C LEU A 369 19.63 -16.19 15.03
N MET A 370 20.92 -16.26 14.71
CA MET A 370 21.98 -16.36 15.72
C MET A 370 21.96 -15.17 16.69
N SER A 371 21.69 -13.97 16.19
CA SER A 371 21.56 -12.78 17.02
C SER A 371 20.28 -12.80 17.87
N MET A 372 19.16 -13.32 17.35
CA MET A 372 17.89 -13.42 18.06
C MET A 372 17.99 -14.33 19.30
N VAL A 373 18.65 -15.47 19.18
CA VAL A 373 18.76 -16.46 20.27
C VAL A 373 19.95 -16.22 21.19
N ASN A 374 20.76 -15.20 20.93
CA ASN A 374 21.90 -14.84 21.77
C ASN A 374 21.47 -13.82 22.83
N GLU A 375 21.48 -14.22 24.09
CA GLU A 375 21.09 -13.41 25.25
C GLU A 375 21.95 -12.15 25.46
N ARG A 376 23.18 -12.10 24.88
CA ARG A 376 24.08 -10.93 24.96
C ARG A 376 23.69 -9.81 24.00
N GLN A 377 22.82 -10.07 23.04
CA GLN A 377 22.39 -9.05 22.10
C GLN A 377 21.33 -8.12 22.73
N PRO A 378 21.31 -6.83 22.36
CA PRO A 378 20.31 -5.89 22.84
C PRO A 378 18.89 -6.37 22.56
N PHE A 379 17.99 -6.14 23.51
CA PHE A 379 16.57 -6.52 23.40
C PHE A 379 15.93 -6.01 22.10
N VAL A 380 16.15 -4.72 21.76
CA VAL A 380 15.58 -4.09 20.57
C VAL A 380 16.03 -4.78 19.27
N LEU A 381 17.30 -5.17 19.20
CA LEU A 381 17.84 -5.92 18.05
C LEU A 381 17.18 -7.31 17.94
N ARG A 382 17.02 -8.02 19.04
CA ARG A 382 16.38 -9.35 19.06
C ARG A 382 14.93 -9.27 18.60
N CYS A 383 14.20 -8.24 19.02
CA CYS A 383 12.83 -7.95 18.53
C CYS A 383 12.79 -7.65 17.04
N ALA A 384 13.73 -6.85 16.53
CA ALA A 384 13.81 -6.51 15.10
C ALA A 384 14.07 -7.78 14.25
N VAL A 385 14.98 -8.65 14.70
CA VAL A 385 15.26 -9.92 14.02
C VAL A 385 14.04 -10.83 14.02
N LEU A 386 13.33 -10.96 15.15
CA LEU A 386 12.08 -11.72 15.21
C LEU A 386 11.07 -11.20 14.20
N TYR A 387 10.88 -9.88 14.17
CA TYR A 387 9.97 -9.24 13.22
C TYR A 387 10.38 -9.50 11.76
N CYS A 388 11.66 -9.44 11.45
CA CYS A 388 12.18 -9.77 10.13
C CYS A 388 11.85 -11.22 9.73
N PHE A 389 12.03 -12.15 10.65
CA PHE A 389 11.69 -13.54 10.41
C PHE A 389 10.19 -13.77 10.21
N GLN A 390 9.37 -13.11 11.01
CA GLN A 390 7.91 -13.12 10.83
C GLN A 390 7.49 -12.58 9.46
N CYS A 391 8.06 -11.44 9.03
CA CYS A 391 7.78 -10.85 7.71
C CYS A 391 8.28 -11.71 6.56
N PHE A 392 9.41 -12.38 6.73
CA PHE A 392 9.95 -13.34 5.75
C PHE A 392 9.01 -14.53 5.55
N LEU A 393 8.39 -15.03 6.60
CA LEU A 393 7.47 -16.16 6.56
C LEU A 393 6.02 -15.77 6.25
N TYR A 394 5.67 -14.49 6.32
CA TYR A 394 4.29 -14.04 6.14
C TYR A 394 3.79 -14.34 4.73
N LYS A 395 2.76 -15.18 4.60
CA LYS A 395 2.21 -15.68 3.33
C LYS A 395 3.26 -16.33 2.39
N ASN A 396 4.32 -16.88 2.95
CA ASN A 396 5.44 -17.49 2.23
C ASN A 396 5.53 -18.97 2.50
N GLN A 397 4.69 -19.75 1.85
CA GLN A 397 4.64 -21.21 2.04
C GLN A 397 5.98 -21.90 1.67
N LYS A 398 6.71 -21.38 0.67
CA LYS A 398 8.03 -21.86 0.29
C LYS A 398 9.04 -21.63 1.41
N GLY A 399 9.14 -20.42 1.94
CA GLY A 399 10.02 -20.09 3.05
C GLY A 399 9.70 -20.86 4.31
N GLN A 400 8.41 -21.04 4.64
CA GLN A 400 7.97 -21.89 5.74
C GLN A 400 8.47 -23.34 5.57
N GLY A 401 8.34 -23.92 4.37
CA GLY A 401 8.80 -25.25 4.04
C GLY A 401 10.31 -25.39 4.14
N GLU A 402 11.08 -24.41 3.67
CA GLU A 402 12.54 -24.38 3.77
C GLU A 402 13.02 -24.35 5.24
N ILE A 403 12.39 -23.57 6.09
CA ILE A 403 12.72 -23.52 7.53
C ILE A 403 12.39 -24.84 8.21
N VAL A 404 11.19 -25.42 8.00
CA VAL A 404 10.80 -26.69 8.60
C VAL A 404 11.69 -27.84 8.11
N ALA A 405 12.08 -27.84 6.83
CA ALA A 405 13.01 -28.83 6.27
C ALA A 405 14.37 -28.85 7.01
N THR A 406 14.84 -27.71 7.51
CA THR A 406 16.09 -27.64 8.30
C THR A 406 15.99 -28.30 9.69
N LEU A 407 14.79 -28.61 10.16
CA LEU A 407 14.52 -29.33 11.41
C LEU A 407 14.47 -30.86 11.21
N LEU A 408 14.26 -31.30 9.97
CA LEU A 408 14.18 -32.72 9.66
C LEU A 408 15.58 -33.31 9.56
N PRO A 409 15.80 -34.59 9.92
CA PRO A 409 17.07 -35.26 9.75
C PRO A 409 17.43 -35.33 8.27
N SER A 410 18.42 -34.58 7.87
CA SER A 410 18.98 -34.58 6.51
C SER A 410 20.48 -34.89 6.57
N THR A 411 21.00 -35.40 5.47
CA THR A 411 22.43 -35.68 5.29
C THR A 411 23.31 -34.42 5.14
N ILE A 412 22.91 -33.30 5.77
CA ILE A 412 23.62 -32.03 5.67
C ILE A 412 24.90 -32.08 6.51
N ASP A 413 25.97 -31.54 5.95
CA ASP A 413 27.27 -31.42 6.58
C ASP A 413 27.18 -30.99 8.04
N ALA A 414 27.72 -31.78 8.94
CA ALA A 414 27.73 -31.59 10.38
C ALA A 414 28.38 -30.25 10.83
N ASN A 415 28.96 -29.50 9.91
CA ASN A 415 29.68 -28.26 10.15
C ASN A 415 28.87 -26.98 9.90
N CYS A 416 27.63 -27.06 9.36
CA CYS A 416 26.80 -25.89 9.10
C CYS A 416 25.63 -25.79 10.08
N ILE A 417 25.58 -24.72 10.88
CA ILE A 417 24.45 -24.41 11.77
C ILE A 417 23.25 -24.03 10.88
N SER A 418 22.16 -24.77 11.03
CA SER A 418 20.91 -24.49 10.31
C SER A 418 19.95 -23.59 11.11
N ALA A 419 18.98 -22.96 10.43
CA ALA A 419 17.92 -22.21 11.07
C ALA A 419 17.14 -23.08 12.09
N GLY A 420 16.82 -24.32 11.74
CA GLY A 420 16.14 -25.24 12.62
C GLY A 420 16.91 -25.56 13.91
N GLN A 421 18.23 -25.74 13.82
CA GLN A 421 19.07 -25.96 15.02
C GLN A 421 19.06 -24.73 15.93
N LEU A 422 19.10 -23.52 15.39
CA LEU A 422 19.01 -22.28 16.17
C LEU A 422 17.66 -22.13 16.85
N LEU A 423 16.58 -22.39 16.12
CA LEU A 423 15.22 -22.34 16.68
C LEU A 423 15.02 -23.37 17.80
N CYS A 424 15.46 -24.61 17.61
CA CYS A 424 15.41 -25.63 18.68
C CYS A 424 16.30 -25.23 19.88
N GLY A 425 17.51 -24.71 19.62
CA GLY A 425 18.39 -24.22 20.67
C GLY A 425 17.78 -23.08 21.48
N GLY A 426 17.15 -22.11 20.80
CA GLY A 426 16.40 -21.03 21.43
C GLY A 426 15.19 -21.55 22.21
N LEU A 427 14.38 -22.41 21.61
CA LEU A 427 13.16 -22.96 22.20
C LEU A 427 13.39 -23.69 23.54
N PHE A 428 14.58 -24.27 23.71
CA PHE A 428 14.97 -25.02 24.92
C PHE A 428 16.09 -24.33 25.73
N SER A 429 16.37 -23.05 25.45
CA SER A 429 17.32 -22.23 26.18
C SER A 429 16.86 -21.96 27.62
N ALA A 430 17.79 -21.62 28.50
CA ALA A 430 17.50 -21.13 29.85
C ALA A 430 17.00 -19.67 29.85
N ASP A 431 17.25 -18.91 28.77
CA ASP A 431 16.76 -17.54 28.57
C ASP A 431 15.30 -17.54 28.09
N SER A 432 14.40 -16.99 28.90
CA SER A 432 12.95 -16.96 28.61
C SER A 432 12.59 -16.18 27.34
N LEU A 433 13.35 -15.12 27.05
CA LEU A 433 13.15 -14.34 25.84
C LEU A 433 13.54 -15.16 24.58
N SER A 434 14.65 -15.87 24.62
CA SER A 434 15.03 -16.82 23.55
C SER A 434 13.95 -17.89 23.31
N ASN A 435 13.41 -18.47 24.39
CA ASN A 435 12.32 -19.44 24.28
C ASN A 435 11.10 -18.82 23.57
N TRP A 436 10.67 -17.65 24.05
CA TRP A 436 9.49 -16.98 23.50
C TRP A 436 9.70 -16.59 22.03
N CYS A 437 10.85 -15.98 21.69
CA CYS A 437 11.18 -15.61 20.31
C CYS A 437 11.24 -16.83 19.38
N ALA A 438 11.86 -17.91 19.81
CA ALA A 438 11.95 -19.14 19.02
C ALA A 438 10.58 -19.83 18.86
N ALA A 439 9.75 -19.82 19.90
CA ALA A 439 8.40 -20.35 19.85
C ALA A 439 7.52 -19.58 18.86
N VAL A 440 7.55 -18.26 18.91
CA VAL A 440 6.82 -17.40 17.98
C VAL A 440 7.34 -17.56 16.56
N ALA A 441 8.66 -17.55 16.35
CA ALA A 441 9.27 -17.76 15.04
C ALA A 441 8.83 -19.11 14.44
N LEU A 442 8.84 -20.18 15.22
CA LEU A 442 8.40 -21.48 14.76
C LEU A 442 6.89 -21.53 14.50
N ALA A 443 6.07 -20.85 15.32
CA ALA A 443 4.64 -20.72 15.08
C ALA A 443 4.36 -20.04 13.71
N HIS A 444 5.10 -19.00 13.34
CA HIS A 444 4.99 -18.37 12.02
C HIS A 444 5.42 -19.29 10.87
N ALA A 445 6.35 -20.22 11.09
CA ALA A 445 6.70 -21.25 10.11
C ALA A 445 5.57 -22.27 9.85
N LEU A 446 4.60 -22.36 10.77
CA LEU A 446 3.45 -23.26 10.69
C LEU A 446 2.14 -22.58 10.32
N GLN A 447 2.10 -21.24 10.36
CA GLN A 447 0.88 -20.49 10.21
C GLN A 447 0.21 -20.77 8.85
N ASP A 448 -1.07 -21.11 8.88
CA ASP A 448 -1.91 -21.40 7.71
C ASP A 448 -1.30 -22.42 6.72
N ASN A 449 -0.44 -23.31 7.23
CA ASN A 449 0.27 -24.30 6.43
C ASN A 449 0.18 -25.70 7.03
N LEU A 450 -0.86 -26.42 6.63
CA LEU A 450 -1.14 -27.78 7.12
C LEU A 450 0.03 -28.74 6.85
N THR A 451 0.63 -28.67 5.66
CA THR A 451 1.75 -29.53 5.29
C THR A 451 2.92 -29.37 6.25
N GLN A 452 3.27 -28.15 6.63
CA GLN A 452 4.38 -27.93 7.55
C GLN A 452 4.05 -28.34 8.99
N LYS A 453 2.81 -28.17 9.42
CA LYS A 453 2.32 -28.70 10.71
C LYS A 453 2.48 -30.20 10.81
N GLU A 454 2.16 -30.93 9.75
CA GLU A 454 2.32 -32.40 9.67
C GLU A 454 3.79 -32.82 9.56
N GLN A 455 4.61 -32.12 8.77
CA GLN A 455 6.04 -32.38 8.66
C GLN A 455 6.75 -32.21 10.00
N LEU A 456 6.39 -31.16 10.77
CA LEU A 456 7.02 -30.90 12.07
C LEU A 456 6.74 -32.02 13.10
N LEU A 457 5.65 -32.80 12.97
CA LEU A 457 5.39 -33.96 13.81
C LEU A 457 6.45 -35.08 13.68
N ARG A 458 7.20 -35.10 12.57
CA ARG A 458 8.26 -36.07 12.29
C ARG A 458 9.58 -35.74 12.98
N VAL A 459 9.72 -34.53 13.53
CA VAL A 459 10.98 -34.11 14.20
C VAL A 459 11.14 -34.86 15.51
N GLN A 460 12.28 -35.54 15.64
CA GLN A 460 12.66 -36.31 16.84
C GLN A 460 13.91 -35.68 17.45
N LEU A 461 13.92 -35.52 18.76
CA LEU A 461 14.99 -34.93 19.53
C LEU A 461 15.67 -35.99 20.38
N ALA A 462 16.99 -36.08 20.34
CA ALA A 462 17.79 -36.86 21.27
C ALA A 462 17.98 -36.04 22.56
N THR A 463 17.21 -36.31 23.61
CA THR A 463 17.22 -35.53 24.86
C THR A 463 18.29 -35.97 25.86
N SER A 464 18.75 -37.20 25.79
CA SER A 464 19.84 -37.71 26.63
C SER A 464 20.43 -39.03 26.06
N LEU A 465 21.73 -39.27 26.32
CA LEU A 465 22.39 -40.50 25.92
C LEU A 465 21.71 -41.72 26.53
N GLY A 466 21.34 -42.66 25.65
CA GLY A 466 20.71 -43.92 26.07
C GLY A 466 19.19 -43.90 26.29
N LYS A 467 18.52 -42.75 26.11
CA LYS A 467 17.05 -42.70 26.06
C LYS A 467 16.54 -42.65 24.62
N PRO A 468 15.34 -43.20 24.35
CA PRO A 468 14.75 -43.09 23.01
C PRO A 468 14.51 -41.64 22.65
N PRO A 469 14.60 -41.26 21.34
CA PRO A 469 14.27 -39.93 20.88
C PRO A 469 12.83 -39.52 21.23
N VAL A 470 12.61 -38.26 21.53
CA VAL A 470 11.31 -37.72 21.88
C VAL A 470 10.87 -36.78 20.78
N SER A 471 9.60 -36.81 20.37
CA SER A 471 9.10 -35.85 19.36
C SER A 471 9.20 -34.41 19.87
N LEU A 472 9.37 -33.46 18.96
CA LEU A 472 9.42 -32.04 19.30
C LEU A 472 8.15 -31.62 20.07
N LEU A 473 6.98 -32.07 19.62
CA LEU A 473 5.69 -31.83 20.27
C LEU A 473 5.71 -32.30 21.74
N GLN A 474 6.19 -33.55 21.97
CA GLN A 474 6.28 -34.12 23.31
C GLN A 474 7.28 -33.37 24.18
N GLN A 475 8.41 -32.92 23.62
CA GLN A 475 9.40 -32.18 24.38
C GLN A 475 8.85 -30.81 24.83
N CYS A 476 8.08 -30.10 23.99
CA CYS A 476 7.37 -28.86 24.37
C CYS A 476 6.41 -29.12 25.55
N THR A 477 5.64 -30.18 25.50
CA THR A 477 4.69 -30.54 26.60
C THR A 477 5.40 -30.97 27.86
N ASN A 478 6.53 -31.68 27.75
CA ASN A 478 7.35 -32.09 28.92
C ASN A 478 7.87 -30.85 29.68
N ILE A 479 8.31 -29.83 28.96
CA ILE A 479 8.81 -28.58 29.58
C ILE A 479 7.67 -27.81 30.26
N LEU A 480 6.49 -27.77 29.65
CA LEU A 480 5.30 -27.15 30.24
C LEU A 480 4.91 -27.83 31.57
N SER A 481 4.97 -29.18 31.64
CA SER A 481 4.62 -29.95 32.83
C SER A 481 5.69 -29.94 33.92
N GLN A 482 6.97 -29.78 33.54
CA GLN A 482 8.09 -29.74 34.49
C GLN A 482 8.39 -28.38 35.09
N GLY A 483 7.81 -27.31 34.51
CA GLY A 483 8.08 -25.90 34.86
C GLY A 483 7.78 -25.48 36.30
N ASP A 484 7.06 -26.29 37.05
CA ASP A 484 6.66 -26.00 38.46
C ASP A 484 7.81 -26.13 39.45
N LYS A 485 8.98 -26.69 39.07
CA LYS A 485 9.99 -27.12 40.08
C LYS A 485 11.24 -26.27 40.20
N ILE A 486 11.62 -25.41 39.25
CA ILE A 486 13.03 -24.94 39.19
C ILE A 486 13.31 -23.44 39.00
N SER A 487 12.38 -22.49 38.77
CA SER A 487 12.82 -21.11 38.39
C SER A 487 12.02 -19.93 38.93
N ARG A 488 12.59 -18.72 38.86
CA ARG A 488 12.03 -17.44 39.33
C ARG A 488 10.69 -17.09 38.62
N ARG A 489 9.72 -16.52 39.36
CA ARG A 489 8.30 -16.37 38.93
C ARG A 489 8.05 -15.73 37.55
N GLY A 490 8.70 -14.61 37.20
CA GLY A 490 8.41 -13.89 35.96
C GLY A 490 8.93 -14.55 34.68
N SER A 491 10.14 -15.15 34.71
CA SER A 491 10.75 -15.87 33.57
C SER A 491 9.97 -17.11 33.15
N LYS A 492 9.25 -17.74 34.09
CA LYS A 492 8.42 -18.94 33.83
C LYS A 492 7.18 -18.64 33.00
N VAL A 493 6.52 -17.52 33.25
CA VAL A 493 5.27 -17.15 32.55
C VAL A 493 5.57 -16.95 31.06
N GLN A 494 6.61 -16.20 30.71
CA GLN A 494 6.95 -15.91 29.30
C GLN A 494 7.28 -17.20 28.51
N THR A 495 8.07 -18.11 29.07
CA THR A 495 8.39 -19.40 28.44
C THR A 495 7.13 -20.27 28.25
N ARG A 496 6.26 -20.35 29.28
CA ARG A 496 5.00 -21.11 29.21
C ARG A 496 4.05 -20.52 28.18
N VAL A 497 3.93 -19.18 28.14
CA VAL A 497 3.11 -18.48 27.15
C VAL A 497 3.61 -18.75 25.73
N GLY A 498 4.93 -18.62 25.48
CA GLY A 498 5.52 -18.90 24.18
C GLY A 498 5.25 -20.33 23.68
N LEU A 499 5.49 -21.32 24.54
CA LEU A 499 5.24 -22.72 24.21
C LEU A 499 3.75 -23.02 23.98
N LEU A 500 2.84 -22.45 24.79
CA LEU A 500 1.40 -22.61 24.60
C LEU A 500 0.92 -21.95 23.30
N MET A 501 1.42 -20.76 22.95
CA MET A 501 1.13 -20.12 21.67
C MET A 501 1.58 -20.99 20.48
N LEU A 502 2.79 -21.55 20.55
CA LEU A 502 3.28 -22.48 19.54
C LEU A 502 2.37 -23.69 19.41
N LEU A 503 2.01 -24.33 20.52
CA LEU A 503 1.15 -25.51 20.49
C LEU A 503 -0.26 -25.20 19.97
N CYS A 504 -0.85 -24.08 20.39
CA CYS A 504 -2.15 -23.63 19.88
C CYS A 504 -2.10 -23.41 18.35
N THR A 505 -1.07 -22.74 17.84
CA THR A 505 -0.90 -22.50 16.40
C THR A 505 -0.65 -23.81 15.64
N TRP A 506 0.16 -24.69 16.18
CA TRP A 506 0.51 -25.97 15.55
C TRP A 506 -0.70 -26.90 15.41
N ILE A 507 -1.46 -27.05 16.51
CA ILE A 507 -2.59 -27.99 16.59
C ILE A 507 -3.85 -27.41 15.91
N ASN A 508 -3.97 -26.09 15.85
CA ASN A 508 -5.09 -25.41 15.18
C ASN A 508 -5.24 -25.88 13.73
N ASN A 509 -6.45 -26.27 13.35
CA ASN A 509 -6.79 -26.76 12.01
C ASN A 509 -5.88 -27.92 11.51
N CYS A 510 -5.43 -28.79 12.41
CA CYS A 510 -4.60 -29.96 12.11
C CYS A 510 -5.01 -31.15 12.94
N PRO A 511 -6.02 -31.93 12.51
CA PRO A 511 -6.55 -33.10 13.27
C PRO A 511 -5.48 -34.14 13.64
N ILE A 512 -4.50 -34.36 12.75
CA ILE A 512 -3.39 -35.28 12.99
C ILE A 512 -2.53 -34.78 14.17
N ALA A 513 -2.24 -33.48 14.25
CA ALA A 513 -1.51 -32.91 15.38
C ALA A 513 -2.32 -32.98 16.68
N VAL A 514 -3.64 -32.80 16.62
CA VAL A 514 -4.55 -33.00 17.77
C VAL A 514 -4.43 -34.45 18.27
N THR A 515 -4.49 -35.43 17.38
CA THR A 515 -4.37 -36.86 17.73
C THR A 515 -3.00 -37.15 18.36
N HIS A 516 -1.91 -36.63 17.79
CA HIS A 516 -0.56 -36.79 18.36
C HIS A 516 -0.45 -36.14 19.76
N PHE A 517 -1.06 -35.00 19.97
CA PHE A 517 -1.06 -34.32 21.28
C PHE A 517 -1.86 -35.10 22.32
N LEU A 518 -3.05 -35.62 21.96
CA LEU A 518 -3.94 -36.38 22.82
C LEU A 518 -3.44 -37.79 23.09
N HIS A 519 -2.57 -38.36 22.25
CA HIS A 519 -1.98 -39.66 22.42
C HIS A 519 -1.13 -39.74 23.70
N ASN A 520 -0.54 -38.66 24.14
CA ASN A 520 0.13 -38.59 25.43
C ASN A 520 -0.88 -38.40 26.54
N GLN A 521 -0.99 -39.46 27.39
CA GLN A 521 -1.96 -39.53 28.48
C GLN A 521 -1.76 -38.48 29.57
N GLU A 522 -0.61 -37.82 29.66
CA GLU A 522 -0.32 -36.79 30.65
C GLU A 522 -0.81 -35.40 30.23
N ASN A 523 -0.99 -35.13 28.94
CA ASN A 523 -1.29 -33.80 28.42
C ASN A 523 -2.68 -33.30 28.87
N VAL A 524 -3.73 -34.09 28.73
CA VAL A 524 -5.10 -33.69 29.12
C VAL A 524 -5.23 -33.49 30.64
N PRO A 525 -4.71 -34.42 31.49
CA PRO A 525 -4.70 -34.20 32.96
C PRO A 525 -3.94 -32.89 33.34
N PHE A 526 -2.80 -32.61 32.71
CA PHE A 526 -2.04 -31.41 32.93
C PHE A 526 -2.89 -30.17 32.63
N LEU A 527 -3.49 -30.08 31.41
CA LEU A 527 -4.30 -28.91 31.01
C LEU A 527 -5.49 -28.75 31.98
N THR A 528 -6.19 -29.81 32.34
CA THR A 528 -7.34 -29.75 33.23
C THR A 528 -6.96 -29.30 34.64
N ALA A 529 -5.81 -29.74 35.18
CA ALA A 529 -5.30 -29.30 36.45
C ALA A 529 -4.98 -27.78 36.41
N GLN A 530 -4.25 -27.31 35.39
CA GLN A 530 -3.90 -25.90 35.26
C GLN A 530 -5.12 -24.98 35.14
N ILE A 531 -6.14 -25.37 34.38
CA ILE A 531 -7.37 -24.59 34.22
C ILE A 531 -8.18 -24.56 35.53
N SER A 532 -8.19 -25.66 36.32
CA SER A 532 -9.00 -25.79 37.55
C SER A 532 -8.38 -25.11 38.78
N GLU A 533 -7.07 -24.90 38.79
CA GLU A 533 -6.35 -24.30 39.90
C GLU A 533 -6.70 -22.82 40.07
N ASN A 534 -6.73 -22.33 41.32
CA ASN A 534 -6.83 -20.90 41.61
C ASN A 534 -5.42 -20.31 41.66
N LEU A 535 -4.94 -19.89 40.47
CA LEU A 535 -3.64 -19.29 40.31
C LEU A 535 -3.70 -17.76 40.44
N GLY A 536 -2.56 -17.14 40.77
CA GLY A 536 -2.42 -15.68 40.84
C GLY A 536 -2.65 -14.97 39.51
N GLU A 537 -2.72 -13.64 39.54
CA GLU A 537 -2.99 -12.80 38.35
C GLU A 537 -1.98 -13.04 37.23
N ASP A 538 -0.70 -13.17 37.56
CA ASP A 538 0.38 -13.42 36.60
C ASP A 538 0.22 -14.75 35.82
N GLU A 539 -0.52 -15.70 36.36
CA GLU A 539 -0.72 -17.02 35.75
C GLU A 539 -2.09 -17.17 35.05
N ARG A 540 -2.99 -16.18 35.18
CA ARG A 540 -4.31 -16.19 34.49
C ARG A 540 -4.17 -16.32 32.98
N LEU A 541 -3.17 -15.67 32.37
CA LEU A 541 -2.91 -15.80 30.95
C LEU A 541 -2.56 -17.24 30.57
N VAL A 542 -1.73 -17.91 31.38
CA VAL A 542 -1.39 -19.33 31.15
C VAL A 542 -2.62 -20.22 31.25
N GLN A 543 -3.52 -19.95 32.21
CA GLN A 543 -4.79 -20.65 32.33
C GLN A 543 -5.67 -20.47 31.10
N GLY A 544 -5.79 -19.23 30.60
CA GLY A 544 -6.52 -18.93 29.38
C GLY A 544 -5.96 -19.67 28.15
N LEU A 545 -4.65 -19.69 28.00
CA LEU A 545 -3.97 -20.40 26.91
C LEU A 545 -4.13 -21.92 27.02
N CYS A 546 -4.11 -22.48 28.24
CA CYS A 546 -4.43 -23.89 28.47
C CYS A 546 -5.88 -24.21 28.10
N ALA A 547 -6.82 -23.32 28.41
CA ALA A 547 -8.22 -23.46 28.01
C ALA A 547 -8.38 -23.39 26.51
N LEU A 548 -7.68 -22.45 25.84
CA LEU A 548 -7.64 -22.33 24.39
C LEU A 548 -7.12 -23.61 23.73
N LEU A 549 -5.99 -24.13 24.21
CA LEU A 549 -5.39 -25.37 23.69
C LEU A 549 -6.32 -26.57 23.82
N LEU A 550 -6.97 -26.73 24.98
CA LEU A 550 -7.98 -27.78 25.20
C LEU A 550 -9.20 -27.57 24.29
N GLY A 551 -9.65 -26.37 24.14
CA GLY A 551 -10.73 -25.99 23.21
C GLY A 551 -10.42 -26.34 21.76
N ILE A 552 -9.20 -26.05 21.29
CA ILE A 552 -8.71 -26.44 19.95
C ILE A 552 -8.74 -27.96 19.80
N CYS A 553 -8.27 -28.71 20.82
CA CYS A 553 -8.33 -30.17 20.82
C CYS A 553 -9.75 -30.71 20.77
N ILE A 554 -10.76 -30.01 21.27
CA ILE A 554 -12.16 -30.39 21.13
C ILE A 554 -12.68 -30.08 19.75
N TYR A 555 -12.42 -28.89 19.26
CA TYR A 555 -13.02 -28.40 18.02
C TYR A 555 -12.48 -29.15 16.77
N TYR A 556 -11.18 -29.37 16.70
CA TYR A 556 -10.52 -30.06 15.58
C TYR A 556 -10.28 -31.57 15.80
N ASN A 557 -10.90 -32.18 16.80
CA ASN A 557 -10.78 -33.61 17.06
C ASN A 557 -11.46 -34.45 15.97
N ASP A 558 -10.78 -35.46 15.46
CA ASP A 558 -11.31 -36.40 14.47
C ASP A 558 -11.99 -37.64 15.09
N ASN A 559 -12.04 -37.70 16.43
CA ASN A 559 -12.53 -38.80 17.20
C ASN A 559 -11.78 -40.16 16.99
N SER A 560 -10.56 -40.12 16.47
CA SER A 560 -9.74 -41.30 16.22
C SER A 560 -9.29 -42.01 17.50
N LEU A 561 -9.22 -41.29 18.62
CA LEU A 561 -8.83 -41.80 19.91
C LEU A 561 -10.08 -42.07 20.78
N GLU A 562 -10.37 -43.34 21.05
CA GLU A 562 -11.53 -43.72 21.85
C GLU A 562 -11.56 -43.08 23.24
N ASN A 563 -10.41 -42.86 23.88
CA ASN A 563 -10.32 -42.27 25.23
C ASN A 563 -10.53 -40.78 25.28
N TYR A 564 -10.28 -40.05 24.15
CA TYR A 564 -10.31 -38.60 24.08
C TYR A 564 -11.14 -38.11 22.87
N THR A 565 -12.35 -38.66 22.68
CA THR A 565 -13.31 -38.12 21.70
C THR A 565 -13.82 -36.75 22.11
N LYS A 566 -14.34 -35.96 21.15
CA LYS A 566 -14.97 -34.65 21.43
C LYS A 566 -15.90 -34.70 22.62
N GLU A 567 -16.79 -35.69 22.65
CA GLU A 567 -17.79 -35.84 23.68
C GLU A 567 -17.17 -36.14 25.05
N LYS A 568 -16.17 -37.04 25.11
CA LYS A 568 -15.47 -37.34 26.37
C LYS A 568 -14.69 -36.14 26.91
N LEU A 569 -14.07 -35.34 26.02
CA LEU A 569 -13.39 -34.10 26.42
C LEU A 569 -14.40 -33.05 26.94
N LYS A 570 -15.57 -32.92 26.33
CA LYS A 570 -16.64 -32.03 26.83
C LYS A 570 -17.16 -32.48 28.19
N GLN A 571 -17.40 -33.76 28.36
CA GLN A 571 -17.79 -34.30 29.66
C GLN A 571 -16.71 -34.10 30.75
N LEU A 572 -15.43 -34.14 30.35
CA LEU A 572 -14.32 -33.85 31.24
C LEU A 572 -14.34 -32.40 31.71
N ILE A 573 -14.54 -31.46 30.75
CA ILE A 573 -14.71 -30.05 31.10
C ILE A 573 -15.89 -29.86 32.05
N GLU A 574 -17.06 -30.43 31.72
CA GLU A 574 -18.28 -30.29 32.51
C GLU A 574 -18.12 -30.80 33.96
N LYS A 575 -17.48 -31.98 34.12
CA LYS A 575 -17.31 -32.63 35.40
C LYS A 575 -16.16 -32.08 36.25
N ARG A 576 -15.06 -31.62 35.63
CA ARG A 576 -13.83 -31.26 36.34
C ARG A 576 -13.63 -29.75 36.46
N ILE A 577 -14.04 -28.98 35.47
CA ILE A 577 -13.78 -27.56 35.39
C ILE A 577 -15.09 -26.77 35.58
N GLY A 578 -16.19 -27.19 34.96
CA GLY A 578 -17.41 -26.44 34.75
C GLY A 578 -17.36 -25.65 33.45
N LYS A 579 -18.43 -25.68 32.63
CA LYS A 579 -18.45 -25.02 31.31
C LYS A 579 -18.28 -23.51 31.44
N GLU A 580 -18.97 -22.87 32.40
CA GLU A 580 -18.89 -21.42 32.66
C GLU A 580 -17.48 -20.99 33.10
N ASN A 581 -16.89 -21.76 34.06
CA ASN A 581 -15.53 -21.49 34.51
C ASN A 581 -14.50 -21.65 33.37
N PHE A 582 -14.69 -22.66 32.51
CA PHE A 582 -13.83 -22.84 31.32
C PHE A 582 -13.87 -21.61 30.37
N VAL A 583 -15.07 -21.10 30.08
CA VAL A 583 -15.26 -19.93 29.21
C VAL A 583 -14.72 -18.67 29.90
N GLU A 584 -14.90 -18.51 31.20
CA GLU A 584 -14.29 -17.42 31.96
C GLU A 584 -12.77 -17.42 31.85
N LYS A 585 -12.14 -18.60 32.05
CA LYS A 585 -10.68 -18.75 31.93
C LYS A 585 -10.21 -18.48 30.51
N LEU A 586 -10.92 -18.96 29.49
CA LEU A 586 -10.61 -18.65 28.08
C LEU A 586 -10.59 -17.14 27.82
N GLY A 587 -11.55 -16.40 28.36
CA GLY A 587 -11.64 -14.95 28.26
C GLY A 587 -10.52 -14.15 28.96
N PHE A 588 -9.64 -14.81 29.75
CA PHE A 588 -8.50 -14.12 30.36
C PHE A 588 -7.46 -13.69 29.32
N ILE A 589 -7.43 -14.31 28.14
CA ILE A 589 -6.50 -13.96 27.07
C ILE A 589 -6.84 -12.56 26.54
N THR A 590 -8.09 -12.36 26.13
CA THR A 590 -8.55 -11.10 25.50
C THR A 590 -8.69 -9.95 26.51
N LYS A 591 -8.87 -10.27 27.78
CA LYS A 591 -8.91 -9.28 28.88
C LYS A 591 -7.54 -8.86 29.40
N HIS A 592 -6.46 -9.48 28.93
CA HIS A 592 -5.11 -9.11 29.36
C HIS A 592 -4.71 -7.75 28.77
N GLU A 593 -4.15 -6.87 29.58
CA GLU A 593 -3.77 -5.49 29.17
C GLU A 593 -2.85 -5.42 27.95
N LEU A 594 -1.94 -6.38 27.77
CA LEU A 594 -1.03 -6.43 26.62
C LEU A 594 -1.65 -7.02 25.35
N TYR A 595 -2.85 -7.60 25.43
CA TYR A 595 -3.52 -8.20 24.27
C TYR A 595 -3.91 -7.14 23.23
N SER A 596 -4.61 -6.09 23.65
CA SER A 596 -5.04 -5.00 22.80
C SER A 596 -3.86 -4.30 22.11
N ARG A 597 -2.77 -4.09 22.85
CA ARG A 597 -1.52 -3.52 22.29
C ARG A 597 -0.92 -4.39 21.19
N ALA A 598 -0.85 -5.70 21.39
CA ALA A 598 -0.33 -6.62 20.38
C ALA A 598 -1.27 -6.77 19.18
N ALA A 599 -2.58 -6.56 19.37
CA ALA A 599 -3.57 -6.66 18.29
C ALA A 599 -3.53 -5.48 17.31
N GLN A 600 -3.02 -4.30 17.71
CA GLN A 600 -3.07 -3.07 16.91
C GLN A 600 -2.22 -3.15 15.63
N LYS A 601 -1.02 -3.72 15.69
CA LYS A 601 -0.09 -3.75 14.55
C LYS A 601 0.84 -4.96 14.60
N PRO A 602 1.37 -5.40 13.42
CA PRO A 602 2.23 -6.58 13.33
C PRO A 602 3.53 -6.51 14.16
N GLN A 603 4.03 -5.31 14.45
CA GLN A 603 5.19 -5.09 15.31
C GLN A 603 4.76 -4.32 16.57
N PRO A 604 4.27 -5.02 17.61
CA PRO A 604 3.95 -4.36 18.87
C PRO A 604 5.23 -3.88 19.58
N VAL A 605 5.14 -2.73 20.24
CA VAL A 605 6.24 -2.20 21.04
C VAL A 605 6.02 -2.57 22.50
N PHE A 606 7.00 -3.24 23.10
CA PHE A 606 7.00 -3.62 24.51
C PHE A 606 8.08 -2.84 25.27
N PRO A 607 7.75 -2.28 26.46
CA PRO A 607 8.70 -1.50 27.25
C PRO A 607 9.85 -2.33 27.82
N SER A 608 9.63 -3.63 28.09
CA SER A 608 10.62 -4.52 28.67
C SER A 608 10.49 -5.94 28.10
N PRO A 609 11.58 -6.75 28.18
CA PRO A 609 11.55 -8.13 27.71
C PRO A 609 10.47 -8.99 28.36
N GLU A 610 10.16 -8.75 29.64
CA GLU A 610 9.20 -9.53 30.43
C GLU A 610 7.76 -9.30 29.98
N GLN A 611 7.46 -8.12 29.40
CA GLN A 611 6.13 -7.77 28.87
C GLN A 611 5.89 -8.34 27.47
N MET A 612 6.88 -9.00 26.88
CA MET A 612 6.75 -9.62 25.58
C MET A 612 6.03 -10.95 25.70
N LEU A 613 4.69 -10.91 25.69
CA LEU A 613 3.83 -12.08 25.94
C LEU A 613 2.94 -12.42 24.74
N PHE A 614 2.59 -11.46 23.87
CA PHE A 614 1.69 -11.67 22.75
C PHE A 614 2.34 -11.38 21.40
N ASP A 615 2.00 -12.19 20.41
CA ASP A 615 2.28 -12.00 19.01
C ASP A 615 1.01 -11.54 18.26
N HIS A 616 1.16 -10.63 17.31
CA HIS A 616 0.05 -10.05 16.56
C HIS A 616 -0.80 -11.09 15.83
N GLU A 617 -0.18 -12.03 15.10
CA GLU A 617 -0.93 -13.06 14.37
C GLU A 617 -1.62 -14.03 15.34
N PHE A 618 -1.02 -14.27 16.49
CA PHE A 618 -1.66 -15.06 17.55
C PHE A 618 -2.91 -14.38 18.12
N THR A 619 -2.90 -13.04 18.26
CA THR A 619 -4.11 -12.32 18.70
C THR A 619 -5.28 -12.47 17.73
N LYS A 620 -5.00 -12.51 16.42
CA LYS A 620 -6.02 -12.82 15.40
C LYS A 620 -6.58 -14.21 15.56
N LEU A 621 -5.70 -15.20 15.74
CA LEU A 621 -6.09 -16.58 15.98
C LEU A 621 -7.01 -16.71 17.21
N VAL A 622 -6.69 -16.05 18.33
CA VAL A 622 -7.52 -16.03 19.52
C VAL A 622 -8.88 -15.43 19.24
N LYS A 623 -8.92 -14.27 18.53
CA LYS A 623 -10.18 -13.59 18.17
C LYS A 623 -11.10 -14.49 17.34
N GLU A 624 -10.54 -15.26 16.41
CA GLU A 624 -11.28 -16.21 15.58
C GLU A 624 -11.80 -17.40 16.39
N LEU A 625 -10.98 -17.95 17.30
CA LEU A 625 -11.26 -19.20 17.99
C LEU A 625 -12.11 -19.05 19.26
N GLU A 626 -12.02 -17.94 20.00
CA GLU A 626 -12.69 -17.77 21.30
C GLU A 626 -14.20 -18.01 21.21
N GLY A 627 -14.87 -17.37 20.24
CA GLY A 627 -16.31 -17.54 20.03
C GLY A 627 -16.70 -18.93 19.53
N VAL A 628 -15.88 -19.51 18.66
CA VAL A 628 -16.10 -20.83 18.07
C VAL A 628 -15.95 -21.93 19.14
N ILE A 629 -14.90 -21.86 19.95
CA ILE A 629 -14.64 -22.79 21.04
C ILE A 629 -15.73 -22.70 22.11
N THR A 630 -16.13 -21.49 22.49
CA THR A 630 -17.22 -21.26 23.45
C THR A 630 -18.51 -21.93 22.98
N LYS A 631 -18.87 -21.75 21.71
CA LYS A 631 -20.02 -22.43 21.12
C LYS A 631 -19.85 -23.94 21.12
N ALA A 632 -18.67 -24.47 20.75
CA ALA A 632 -18.39 -25.89 20.68
C ALA A 632 -18.52 -26.60 22.05
N VAL A 633 -18.12 -25.94 23.13
CA VAL A 633 -18.21 -26.49 24.51
C VAL A 633 -19.65 -26.51 25.00
N HIS A 634 -20.49 -25.55 24.58
CA HIS A 634 -21.90 -25.50 25.02
C HIS A 634 -22.85 -26.36 24.18
N LYS A 635 -22.51 -26.65 22.90
CA LYS A 635 -23.38 -27.38 21.98
C LYS A 635 -23.60 -28.82 22.38
N SER A 636 -24.84 -29.30 22.16
CA SER A 636 -25.21 -30.70 22.31
C SER A 636 -24.73 -31.55 21.10
N SER A 637 -24.57 -32.87 21.33
CA SER A 637 -24.14 -33.82 20.29
C SER A 637 -25.07 -33.90 19.06
N GLU A 638 -26.35 -33.57 19.22
CA GLU A 638 -27.33 -33.59 18.11
C GLU A 638 -27.24 -32.35 17.23
N GLU A 639 -26.94 -31.19 17.83
CA GLU A 639 -26.72 -29.95 17.09
C GLU A 639 -25.40 -29.98 16.29
N GLU A 640 -24.36 -30.63 16.83
CA GLU A 640 -23.12 -30.85 16.14
C GLU A 640 -23.25 -31.71 14.88
N LYS A 641 -24.05 -32.77 14.93
CA LYS A 641 -24.26 -33.65 13.76
C LYS A 641 -24.95 -32.93 12.63
N LYS A 642 -25.90 -32.04 12.93
CA LYS A 642 -26.58 -31.22 11.91
C LYS A 642 -25.63 -30.20 11.31
N GLU A 643 -24.78 -29.57 12.12
CA GLU A 643 -23.76 -28.63 11.60
C GLU A 643 -22.67 -29.34 10.80
N GLU A 644 -22.26 -30.55 11.19
CA GLU A 644 -21.26 -31.31 10.44
C GLU A 644 -21.78 -31.75 9.07
N GLU A 645 -23.07 -32.05 8.92
CA GLU A 645 -23.71 -32.26 7.63
C GLU A 645 -23.75 -30.97 6.78
N VAL A 646 -24.10 -29.83 7.39
CA VAL A 646 -24.10 -28.54 6.73
C VAL A 646 -22.67 -28.13 6.35
N LYS A 647 -21.69 -28.36 7.24
CA LYS A 647 -20.27 -28.04 6.98
C LYS A 647 -19.69 -28.91 5.86
N LYS A 648 -20.02 -30.20 5.79
CA LYS A 648 -19.62 -31.07 4.66
C LYS A 648 -20.20 -30.58 3.33
N THR A 649 -21.43 -30.11 3.36
CA THR A 649 -22.08 -29.56 2.17
C THR A 649 -21.41 -28.23 1.78
N LEU A 650 -21.03 -27.39 2.75
CA LEU A 650 -20.33 -26.14 2.54
C LEU A 650 -18.89 -26.37 2.03
N GLU A 651 -18.15 -27.32 2.62
CA GLU A 651 -16.81 -27.71 2.17
C GLU A 651 -16.81 -28.27 0.74
N GLN A 652 -17.85 -29.02 0.37
CA GLN A 652 -18.05 -29.45 -1.02
C GLN A 652 -18.28 -28.24 -1.93
N HIS A 653 -19.04 -27.25 -1.46
CA HIS A 653 -19.30 -26.03 -2.20
C HIS A 653 -18.05 -25.16 -2.34
N ASP A 654 -17.25 -25.03 -1.27
CA ASP A 654 -15.99 -24.29 -1.28
C ASP A 654 -14.91 -24.97 -2.15
N ASN A 655 -14.87 -26.29 -2.20
CA ASN A 655 -14.02 -27.02 -3.14
C ASN A 655 -14.42 -26.75 -4.58
N ILE A 656 -15.72 -26.72 -4.87
CA ILE A 656 -16.23 -26.37 -6.19
C ILE A 656 -15.88 -24.91 -6.55
N VAL A 657 -16.06 -23.99 -5.61
CA VAL A 657 -15.69 -22.57 -5.79
C VAL A 657 -14.18 -22.39 -6.01
N THR A 658 -13.36 -23.15 -5.29
CA THR A 658 -11.90 -23.11 -5.46
C THR A 658 -11.47 -23.65 -6.83
N GLN A 659 -12.09 -24.75 -7.29
CA GLN A 659 -11.87 -25.28 -8.65
C GLN A 659 -12.29 -24.26 -9.72
N TYR A 660 -13.41 -23.56 -9.51
CA TYR A 660 -13.82 -22.50 -10.44
C TYR A 660 -12.87 -21.29 -10.42
N LYS A 661 -12.33 -20.90 -9.25
CA LYS A 661 -11.31 -19.84 -9.17
C LYS A 661 -10.00 -20.22 -9.86
N GLU A 662 -9.59 -21.46 -9.77
CA GLU A 662 -8.42 -21.96 -10.52
C GLU A 662 -8.67 -21.98 -12.02
N LEU A 663 -9.85 -22.43 -12.45
CA LEU A 663 -10.24 -22.43 -13.85
C LEU A 663 -10.33 -21.01 -14.42
N ILE A 664 -10.84 -20.06 -13.65
CA ILE A 664 -10.88 -18.63 -14.03
C ILE A 664 -9.46 -18.08 -14.19
N ARG A 665 -8.54 -18.38 -13.27
CA ARG A 665 -7.13 -17.95 -13.38
C ARG A 665 -6.43 -18.55 -14.59
N GLU A 666 -6.71 -19.80 -14.91
CA GLU A 666 -6.18 -20.46 -16.09
C GLU A 666 -6.72 -19.83 -17.38
N GLN A 667 -8.00 -19.46 -17.39
CA GLN A 667 -8.62 -18.76 -18.50
C GLN A 667 -8.12 -17.32 -18.63
N ASP A 668 -7.92 -16.60 -17.54
CA ASP A 668 -7.33 -15.26 -17.56
C ASP A 668 -5.88 -15.29 -18.10
N ALA A 669 -5.08 -16.27 -17.72
CA ALA A 669 -3.75 -16.48 -18.27
C ALA A 669 -3.79 -16.74 -19.77
N LYS A 670 -4.76 -17.55 -20.23
CA LYS A 670 -4.97 -17.85 -21.65
C LYS A 670 -5.42 -16.61 -22.44
N ILE A 671 -6.31 -15.82 -21.86
CA ILE A 671 -6.76 -14.53 -22.44
C ILE A 671 -5.58 -13.56 -22.56
N GLN A 672 -4.72 -13.51 -21.57
CA GLN A 672 -3.53 -12.67 -21.61
C GLN A 672 -2.54 -13.12 -22.68
N GLU A 673 -2.30 -14.43 -22.80
CA GLU A 673 -1.46 -15.02 -23.86
C GLU A 673 -2.01 -14.68 -25.26
N LEU A 674 -3.33 -14.82 -25.46
CA LEU A 674 -3.99 -14.50 -26.72
C LEU A 674 -3.94 -12.98 -27.03
N LYS A 675 -4.02 -12.12 -26.03
CA LYS A 675 -3.82 -10.67 -26.20
C LYS A 675 -2.41 -10.32 -26.66
N GLU A 676 -1.40 -10.99 -26.11
CA GLU A 676 0.00 -10.82 -26.52
C GLU A 676 0.24 -11.33 -27.97
N GLN A 677 -0.37 -12.47 -28.32
CA GLN A 677 -0.32 -12.98 -29.69
C GLN A 677 -1.02 -12.03 -30.68
N MET A 678 -2.17 -11.46 -30.30
CA MET A 678 -2.86 -10.45 -31.11
C MET A 678 -2.01 -9.19 -31.29
N ALA A 679 -1.39 -8.70 -30.23
CA ALA A 679 -0.51 -7.53 -30.31
C ALA A 679 0.69 -7.79 -31.23
N THR A 680 1.28 -8.98 -31.18
CA THR A 680 2.39 -9.38 -32.04
C THR A 680 1.95 -9.47 -33.51
N MET A 681 0.78 -10.07 -33.79
CA MET A 681 0.23 -10.14 -35.15
C MET A 681 -0.17 -8.76 -35.69
N THR A 682 -0.66 -7.86 -34.83
CA THR A 682 -0.98 -6.48 -35.23
C THR A 682 0.28 -5.73 -35.63
N SER A 683 1.36 -5.86 -34.86
CA SER A 683 2.68 -5.28 -35.21
C SER A 683 3.25 -5.85 -36.51
N GLN A 684 3.16 -7.17 -36.73
CA GLN A 684 3.58 -7.78 -37.99
C GLN A 684 2.75 -7.32 -39.19
N ASN A 685 1.45 -7.08 -38.97
CA ASN A 685 0.56 -6.58 -40.03
C ASN A 685 0.87 -5.12 -40.38
N GLU A 686 1.20 -4.29 -39.42
CA GLU A 686 1.68 -2.91 -39.64
C GLU A 686 3.00 -2.87 -40.38
N GLU A 687 3.95 -3.76 -40.03
CA GLU A 687 5.21 -3.89 -40.72
C GLU A 687 5.04 -4.37 -42.18
N MET A 688 4.12 -5.30 -42.43
CA MET A 688 3.77 -5.77 -43.75
C MET A 688 3.09 -4.67 -44.59
N GLN A 689 2.22 -3.85 -43.97
CA GLN A 689 1.58 -2.70 -44.63
C GLN A 689 2.60 -1.62 -45.03
N THR A 690 3.56 -1.34 -44.15
CA THR A 690 4.64 -0.38 -44.47
C THR A 690 5.53 -0.90 -45.62
N THR A 691 5.83 -2.19 -45.64
CA THR A 691 6.59 -2.84 -46.72
C THR A 691 5.81 -2.79 -48.04
N MET A 692 4.51 -3.07 -48.02
CA MET A 692 3.63 -2.93 -49.19
C MET A 692 3.59 -1.49 -49.70
N ALA A 693 3.49 -0.51 -48.81
CA ALA A 693 3.50 0.89 -49.21
C ALA A 693 4.83 1.31 -49.87
N GLN A 694 5.96 0.79 -49.37
CA GLN A 694 7.28 1.02 -49.98
C GLN A 694 7.37 0.36 -51.38
N GLN A 695 6.89 -0.88 -51.52
CA GLN A 695 6.88 -1.57 -52.84
C GLN A 695 5.95 -0.85 -53.83
N LEU A 696 4.79 -0.36 -53.42
CA LEU A 696 3.90 0.43 -54.25
C LEU A 696 4.56 1.75 -54.70
N SER A 697 5.29 2.39 -53.80
CA SER A 697 6.09 3.58 -54.18
C SER A 697 7.18 3.25 -55.19
N GLN A 698 7.88 2.14 -55.05
CA GLN A 698 8.86 1.67 -56.03
C GLN A 698 8.23 1.35 -57.37
N ILE A 699 7.10 0.68 -57.39
CA ILE A 699 6.34 0.38 -58.62
C ILE A 699 5.92 1.67 -59.29
N GLN A 700 5.49 2.68 -58.58
CA GLN A 700 5.12 3.99 -59.13
C GLN A 700 6.37 4.68 -59.74
N GLN A 701 7.50 4.66 -59.07
CA GLN A 701 8.76 5.21 -59.60
C GLN A 701 9.20 4.49 -60.89
N HIS A 702 9.11 3.15 -60.95
CA HIS A 702 9.40 2.39 -62.11
C HIS A 702 8.42 2.70 -63.27
N LYS A 703 7.14 2.90 -62.95
CA LYS A 703 6.11 3.29 -63.89
C LYS A 703 6.37 4.68 -64.48
N ASP A 704 6.80 5.62 -63.64
CA ASP A 704 7.19 6.95 -64.09
C ASP A 704 8.47 6.94 -64.94
N GLN A 705 9.47 6.14 -64.57
CA GLN A 705 10.65 5.89 -65.38
C GLN A 705 10.32 5.27 -66.72
N TYR A 706 9.41 4.28 -66.77
CA TYR A 706 8.92 3.66 -67.96
C TYR A 706 8.18 4.67 -68.87
N ASN A 707 7.34 5.52 -68.30
CA ASN A 707 6.64 6.58 -69.04
C ASN A 707 7.62 7.59 -69.64
N ILE A 708 8.68 7.98 -68.90
CA ILE A 708 9.75 8.87 -69.41
C ILE A 708 10.53 8.19 -70.52
N LEU A 709 10.88 6.92 -70.41
CA LEU A 709 11.52 6.13 -71.47
C LEU A 709 10.62 5.97 -72.67
N LYS A 710 9.31 5.71 -72.51
CA LYS A 710 8.32 5.64 -73.59
C LYS A 710 8.16 6.98 -74.31
N LEU A 711 8.20 8.11 -73.58
CA LEU A 711 8.21 9.46 -74.17
C LEU A 711 9.49 9.72 -74.93
N LYS A 712 10.65 9.22 -74.47
CA LYS A 712 11.93 9.33 -75.19
C LYS A 712 11.95 8.47 -76.44
N LEU A 713 11.45 7.21 -76.39
CA LEU A 713 11.33 6.34 -77.56
C LEU A 713 10.29 6.83 -78.58
N GLY A 714 9.18 7.44 -78.04
CA GLY A 714 8.17 8.09 -78.92
C GLY A 714 8.70 9.33 -79.67
N LYS A 715 9.74 9.99 -79.18
CA LYS A 715 10.42 11.10 -79.88
C LYS A 715 11.43 10.59 -80.87
N GLU A 716 12.04 9.45 -80.70
CA GLU A 716 12.98 8.85 -81.69
C GLU A 716 12.26 8.11 -82.83
N ASN A 717 11.03 7.53 -82.57
CA ASN A 717 10.24 6.87 -83.62
C ASN A 717 9.41 7.82 -84.51
N GLN A 718 9.33 9.12 -84.21
CA GLN A 718 8.74 10.11 -85.17
C GLN A 718 9.64 10.49 -86.32
N SER A 719 10.87 10.03 -86.33
CA SER A 719 11.79 10.29 -87.42
C SER A 719 11.96 9.09 -88.40
N GLN A 720 11.29 7.99 -88.19
CA GLN A 720 11.46 6.75 -89.08
C GLN A 720 10.13 6.02 -89.36
N ALA A 721 9.02 6.65 -89.48
CA ALA A 721 7.76 6.02 -89.84
C ALA A 721 7.24 6.65 -91.19
N ASN A 722 7.97 6.38 -92.25
CA ASN A 722 7.40 6.37 -93.61
C ASN A 722 7.97 5.12 -94.27
N SER A 723 7.26 4.06 -94.18
CA SER A 723 7.02 3.05 -95.25
C SER A 723 6.61 1.66 -94.66
N LEU A 724 5.61 1.17 -95.30
CA LEU A 724 5.19 -0.20 -95.46
C LEU A 724 3.99 -0.67 -94.73
N GLN A 725 2.87 -0.62 -95.44
CA GLN A 725 1.70 -1.39 -95.36
C GLN A 725 1.94 -2.91 -95.44
N GLY A 726 1.05 -3.70 -94.72
CA GLY A 726 0.89 -5.13 -95.06
C GLY A 726 0.17 -5.92 -94.00
N ASP A 727 -1.12 -5.97 -94.08
CA ASP A 727 -2.06 -7.09 -94.04
C ASP A 727 -1.84 -8.26 -93.05
N GLY A 728 -2.88 -8.66 -92.37
CA GLY A 728 -3.03 -10.03 -91.93
C GLY A 728 -3.59 -10.29 -90.49
N SER A 729 -4.84 -10.43 -90.36
CA SER A 729 -5.72 -11.43 -89.85
C SER A 729 -6.27 -11.21 -88.40
N GLN A 730 -7.60 -11.06 -88.44
CA GLN A 730 -8.57 -11.39 -87.40
C GLN A 730 -8.39 -12.83 -86.95
N VAL A 731 -8.34 -13.12 -85.71
CA VAL A 731 -8.97 -14.21 -84.92
C VAL A 731 -8.42 -14.10 -83.47
N ASN A 732 -9.15 -13.57 -82.53
CA ASN A 732 -9.16 -13.83 -81.10
C ASN A 732 -9.97 -12.78 -80.29
N GLY A 733 -11.07 -12.32 -80.83
CA GLY A 733 -11.91 -11.32 -80.22
C GLY A 733 -12.92 -11.79 -79.20
N MET A 734 -13.22 -13.11 -79.12
CA MET A 734 -14.40 -13.58 -78.31
C MET A 734 -14.02 -14.11 -76.90
N GLN A 735 -12.84 -14.56 -76.64
CA GLN A 735 -12.43 -15.09 -75.30
C GLN A 735 -11.86 -13.99 -74.38
N THR A 736 -11.44 -12.87 -74.90
CA THR A 736 -10.95 -11.72 -74.11
C THR A 736 -12.09 -10.85 -73.61
N GLU A 737 -13.23 -10.88 -74.22
CA GLU A 737 -14.40 -10.09 -73.82
C GLU A 737 -15.13 -10.68 -72.61
N GLU A 738 -15.32 -12.04 -72.57
CA GLU A 738 -15.88 -12.76 -71.39
C GLU A 738 -15.00 -12.67 -70.17
N VAL A 739 -13.68 -12.79 -70.30
CA VAL A 739 -12.69 -12.64 -69.19
C VAL A 739 -12.67 -11.18 -68.70
N SER A 740 -12.86 -10.20 -69.62
CA SER A 740 -12.95 -8.79 -69.27
C SER A 740 -14.21 -8.46 -68.49
N GLN A 741 -15.37 -8.99 -68.91
CA GLN A 741 -16.64 -8.82 -68.21
C GLN A 741 -16.66 -9.47 -66.83
N LEU A 742 -16.16 -10.67 -66.67
CA LEU A 742 -16.02 -11.34 -65.35
C LEU A 742 -15.04 -10.61 -64.44
N ARG A 743 -14.03 -9.92 -64.98
CA ARG A 743 -13.14 -9.08 -64.19
C ARG A 743 -13.83 -7.80 -63.70
N GLU A 744 -14.64 -7.17 -64.57
CA GLU A 744 -15.45 -5.99 -64.17
C GLU A 744 -16.49 -6.37 -63.13
N GLU A 745 -17.23 -7.47 -63.29
CA GLU A 745 -18.20 -7.94 -62.29
C GLU A 745 -17.54 -8.29 -60.94
N MET A 746 -16.34 -8.91 -60.99
CA MET A 746 -15.59 -9.23 -59.78
C MET A 746 -15.02 -7.98 -59.07
N GLU A 747 -14.69 -6.93 -59.81
CA GLU A 747 -14.23 -5.67 -59.24
C GLU A 747 -15.38 -4.87 -58.66
N GLU A 748 -16.57 -4.89 -59.29
CA GLU A 748 -17.77 -4.27 -58.77
C GLU A 748 -18.29 -4.95 -57.52
N LEU A 749 -18.30 -6.29 -57.44
CA LEU A 749 -18.63 -7.07 -56.25
C LEU A 749 -17.61 -6.85 -55.12
N ARG A 750 -16.33 -6.71 -55.41
CA ARG A 750 -15.27 -6.36 -54.45
C ARG A 750 -15.51 -4.96 -53.87
N SER A 751 -15.89 -4.01 -54.71
CA SER A 751 -16.22 -2.65 -54.27
C SER A 751 -17.46 -2.60 -53.35
N GLN A 752 -18.49 -3.33 -53.70
CA GLN A 752 -19.69 -3.48 -52.90
C GLN A 752 -19.43 -4.18 -51.58
N HIS A 753 -18.60 -5.24 -51.58
CA HIS A 753 -18.16 -5.95 -50.38
C HIS A 753 -17.35 -5.06 -49.45
N ALA A 754 -16.39 -4.27 -49.99
CA ALA A 754 -15.61 -3.31 -49.20
C ALA A 754 -16.49 -2.22 -48.54
N LEU A 755 -17.54 -1.75 -49.29
CA LEU A 755 -18.49 -0.78 -48.73
C LEU A 755 -19.29 -1.37 -47.59
N LEU A 756 -19.81 -2.59 -47.71
CA LEU A 756 -20.57 -3.30 -46.71
C LEU A 756 -19.70 -3.63 -45.48
N GLN A 757 -18.42 -4.00 -45.66
CA GLN A 757 -17.47 -4.18 -44.58
C GLN A 757 -17.24 -2.88 -43.80
N THR A 758 -17.11 -1.74 -44.50
CA THR A 758 -16.95 -0.44 -43.86
C THR A 758 -18.18 -0.05 -43.04
N GLN A 759 -19.40 -0.30 -43.60
CA GLN A 759 -20.64 -0.07 -42.88
C GLN A 759 -20.79 -0.97 -41.66
N LEU A 760 -20.40 -2.24 -41.74
CA LEU A 760 -20.37 -3.19 -40.64
C LEU A 760 -19.46 -2.71 -39.51
N SER A 761 -18.21 -2.34 -39.86
CA SER A 761 -17.24 -1.80 -38.89
C SER A 761 -17.70 -0.51 -38.21
N HIS A 762 -18.37 0.37 -38.98
CA HIS A 762 -18.92 1.59 -38.42
C HIS A 762 -20.06 1.31 -37.42
N LYS A 763 -20.95 0.37 -37.74
CA LYS A 763 -22.02 -0.04 -36.82
C LYS A 763 -21.51 -0.84 -35.61
N GLU A 764 -20.48 -1.66 -35.76
CA GLU A 764 -19.79 -2.34 -34.67
C GLU A 764 -19.15 -1.33 -33.71
N THR A 765 -18.50 -0.30 -34.23
CA THR A 765 -17.94 0.80 -33.46
C THR A 765 -19.03 1.58 -32.70
N LEU A 766 -20.17 1.85 -33.36
CA LEU A 766 -21.29 2.54 -32.75
C LEU A 766 -21.92 1.73 -31.60
N ILE A 767 -22.03 0.42 -31.75
CA ILE A 767 -22.49 -0.50 -30.69
C ILE A 767 -21.52 -0.58 -29.54
N HIS A 768 -20.21 -0.56 -29.83
CA HIS A 768 -19.17 -0.52 -28.80
C HIS A 768 -19.22 0.80 -28.02
N THR A 769 -19.40 1.92 -28.68
CA THR A 769 -19.57 3.24 -28.06
C THR A 769 -20.83 3.30 -27.20
N LEU A 770 -21.95 2.77 -27.70
CA LEU A 770 -23.21 2.70 -26.93
C LEU A 770 -23.16 1.72 -25.74
N ARG A 771 -22.26 0.73 -25.78
CA ARG A 771 -21.99 -0.15 -24.63
C ARG A 771 -21.06 0.48 -23.60
N SER A 772 -20.14 1.34 -24.01
CA SER A 772 -19.24 2.08 -23.11
C SER A 772 -19.89 3.29 -22.46
N GLU A 773 -20.97 3.84 -23.05
CA GLU A 773 -21.75 4.94 -22.49
C GLU A 773 -22.94 4.48 -21.61
N GLY A 774 -23.14 3.16 -21.49
CA GLY A 774 -24.28 2.54 -20.78
C GLY A 774 -24.05 2.18 -19.32
N SER A 775 -23.02 2.71 -18.68
CA SER A 775 -22.74 2.49 -17.25
C SER A 775 -23.06 3.74 -16.42
N GLU A 776 -24.32 4.15 -16.39
CA GLU A 776 -24.94 4.88 -15.28
C GLU A 776 -26.44 4.59 -15.27
N PRO A 777 -27.03 4.16 -14.17
CA PRO A 777 -28.48 3.94 -14.09
C PRO A 777 -29.16 5.22 -13.64
N THR A 778 -29.67 6.01 -14.57
CA THR A 778 -30.76 6.94 -14.27
C THR A 778 -32.05 6.38 -14.78
N GLU A 779 -33.00 6.22 -13.87
CA GLU A 779 -34.39 5.82 -14.11
C GLU A 779 -35.04 6.72 -15.16
N GLY A 780 -35.70 6.09 -16.08
CA GLY A 780 -36.84 6.68 -16.77
C GLY A 780 -36.84 6.59 -18.30
N THR A 781 -37.64 5.65 -18.78
CA THR A 781 -38.38 5.68 -20.05
C THR A 781 -37.67 5.49 -21.39
N THR A 782 -38.04 4.35 -22.04
CA THR A 782 -38.09 4.15 -23.49
C THR A 782 -36.80 4.19 -24.29
N GLY A 783 -36.01 3.11 -24.21
CA GLY A 783 -34.89 2.89 -25.13
C GLY A 783 -34.67 1.43 -25.55
N GLY A 784 -35.58 0.54 -25.24
CA GLY A 784 -35.47 -0.89 -25.53
C GLY A 784 -35.74 -1.32 -26.99
N SER A 785 -36.24 -0.41 -27.85
CA SER A 785 -36.60 -0.72 -29.23
C SER A 785 -35.42 -0.56 -30.21
N ASP A 786 -34.60 0.47 -30.04
CA ASP A 786 -33.58 0.82 -31.02
C ASP A 786 -32.35 -0.15 -31.00
N ASN A 787 -32.00 -0.69 -29.86
CA ASN A 787 -30.90 -1.66 -29.77
C ASN A 787 -31.23 -3.02 -30.40
N THR A 788 -32.50 -3.44 -30.36
CA THR A 788 -32.96 -4.70 -30.99
C THR A 788 -33.02 -4.56 -32.51
N GLU A 789 -33.30 -3.38 -33.00
CA GLU A 789 -33.36 -3.09 -34.43
C GLU A 789 -31.96 -3.00 -35.04
N LEU A 790 -31.03 -2.35 -34.36
CA LEU A 790 -29.60 -2.29 -34.73
C LEU A 790 -28.94 -3.66 -34.74
N LEU A 791 -29.24 -4.55 -33.80
CA LEU A 791 -28.72 -5.92 -33.78
C LEU A 791 -29.27 -6.74 -34.94
N LYS A 792 -30.57 -6.59 -35.31
CA LYS A 792 -31.13 -7.25 -36.47
C LYS A 792 -30.54 -6.75 -37.78
N GLU A 793 -30.29 -5.45 -37.90
CA GLU A 793 -29.67 -4.85 -39.09
C GLU A 793 -28.20 -5.30 -39.22
N LEU A 794 -27.48 -5.48 -38.12
CA LEU A 794 -26.11 -6.02 -38.09
C LEU A 794 -26.07 -7.50 -38.50
N GLU A 795 -27.04 -8.30 -38.09
CA GLU A 795 -27.18 -9.70 -38.55
C GLU A 795 -27.48 -9.79 -40.01
N LEU A 796 -28.32 -8.89 -40.53
CA LEU A 796 -28.66 -8.82 -41.97
C LEU A 796 -27.39 -8.44 -42.77
N LEU A 797 -26.64 -7.45 -42.35
CA LEU A 797 -25.37 -7.04 -42.99
C LEU A 797 -24.33 -8.14 -42.96
N ARG A 798 -24.22 -8.88 -41.87
CA ARG A 798 -23.30 -10.05 -41.78
C ARG A 798 -23.69 -11.14 -42.75
N SER A 799 -25.00 -11.42 -42.90
CA SER A 799 -25.50 -12.37 -43.87
C SER A 799 -25.20 -11.94 -45.31
N GLN A 800 -25.34 -10.66 -45.63
CA GLN A 800 -25.04 -10.10 -46.95
C GLN A 800 -23.54 -10.19 -47.27
N VAL A 801 -22.67 -9.84 -46.32
CA VAL A 801 -21.21 -9.96 -46.47
C VAL A 801 -20.79 -11.40 -46.66
N GLN A 802 -21.40 -12.37 -45.97
CA GLN A 802 -21.14 -13.79 -46.15
C GLN A 802 -21.58 -14.28 -47.53
N SER A 803 -22.75 -13.87 -47.99
CA SER A 803 -23.26 -14.21 -49.32
C SER A 803 -22.37 -13.70 -50.43
N GLN A 804 -21.96 -12.42 -50.37
CA GLN A 804 -21.05 -11.82 -51.35
C GLN A 804 -19.65 -12.42 -51.29
N SER A 805 -19.15 -12.81 -50.13
CA SER A 805 -17.85 -13.51 -50.00
C SER A 805 -17.90 -14.88 -50.68
N ALA A 806 -19.00 -15.60 -50.56
CA ALA A 806 -19.21 -16.88 -51.27
C ALA A 806 -19.23 -16.70 -52.78
N GLU A 807 -19.91 -15.66 -53.25
CA GLU A 807 -20.06 -15.33 -54.65
C GLU A 807 -18.73 -14.90 -55.31
N ILE A 808 -17.94 -14.07 -54.58
CA ILE A 808 -16.54 -13.75 -54.97
C ILE A 808 -15.68 -15.00 -55.05
N SER A 809 -15.85 -15.95 -54.12
CA SER A 809 -15.08 -17.22 -54.12
C SER A 809 -15.48 -18.09 -55.31
N GLN A 810 -16.74 -18.15 -55.66
CA GLN A 810 -17.24 -18.87 -56.81
C GLN A 810 -16.68 -18.27 -58.12
N LEU A 811 -16.78 -16.92 -58.28
CA LEU A 811 -16.26 -16.23 -59.44
C LEU A 811 -14.72 -16.39 -59.60
N LYS A 812 -13.99 -16.46 -58.49
CA LYS A 812 -12.56 -16.76 -58.52
C LYS A 812 -12.27 -18.16 -59.02
N THR A 813 -13.10 -19.14 -58.65
CA THR A 813 -12.97 -20.53 -59.12
C THR A 813 -13.30 -20.65 -60.59
N ASP A 814 -14.35 -19.94 -61.04
CA ASP A 814 -14.78 -19.93 -62.44
C ASP A 814 -13.76 -19.23 -63.34
N ASN A 815 -13.14 -18.12 -62.87
CA ASN A 815 -12.08 -17.43 -63.54
C ASN A 815 -10.77 -18.29 -63.62
N GLN A 816 -10.44 -19.06 -62.56
CA GLN A 816 -9.33 -20.01 -62.59
C GLN A 816 -9.59 -21.16 -63.56
N THR A 817 -10.85 -21.59 -63.67
CA THR A 817 -11.25 -22.68 -64.60
C THR A 817 -11.17 -22.21 -66.06
N LEU A 818 -11.60 -20.97 -66.33
CA LEU A 818 -11.47 -20.35 -67.65
C LEU A 818 -10.02 -20.08 -68.02
N LEU A 819 -9.18 -19.62 -67.10
CA LEU A 819 -7.74 -19.48 -67.30
C LEU A 819 -7.04 -20.79 -67.60
N ARG A 820 -7.39 -21.90 -66.93
CA ARG A 820 -6.89 -23.25 -67.20
C ARG A 820 -7.37 -23.77 -68.58
N ARG A 821 -8.61 -23.44 -68.96
CA ARG A 821 -9.12 -23.75 -70.30
C ARG A 821 -8.38 -22.98 -71.42
N ALA A 822 -8.02 -21.74 -71.14
CA ALA A 822 -7.22 -20.90 -72.04
C ALA A 822 -5.74 -21.41 -72.22
N GLU A 823 -5.20 -21.95 -71.12
CA GLU A 823 -3.84 -22.52 -71.09
C GLU A 823 -3.75 -23.93 -71.78
N THR A 824 -4.87 -24.70 -71.82
CA THR A 824 -4.91 -26.02 -72.38
C THR A 824 -5.21 -26.05 -73.92
N GLY A 825 -5.37 -24.87 -74.53
CA GLY A 825 -5.68 -24.69 -75.95
C GLY A 825 -4.45 -24.56 -76.88
N SER A 826 -3.24 -24.74 -76.44
CA SER A 826 -2.04 -24.68 -77.34
C SER A 826 -0.96 -25.59 -76.83
N SER A 827 -0.93 -26.80 -77.33
CA SER A 827 0.18 -27.53 -77.91
C SER A 827 0.02 -29.05 -77.77
N ASP A 828 -0.38 -29.66 -78.85
CA ASP A 828 0.06 -31.00 -79.16
C ASP A 828 1.44 -30.86 -79.81
N THR A 829 2.44 -31.47 -79.17
CA THR A 829 3.53 -32.27 -79.79
C THR A 829 4.59 -32.67 -78.72
N ASP A 830 4.74 -34.00 -78.69
CA ASP A 830 5.93 -34.76 -78.35
C ASP A 830 6.74 -34.40 -77.07
N MET A 831 6.72 -35.28 -76.09
CA MET A 831 7.90 -36.17 -75.83
C MET A 831 7.58 -37.05 -74.59
N ARG A 832 7.86 -38.27 -74.73
CA ARG A 832 7.95 -39.37 -73.74
C ARG A 832 9.11 -39.05 -72.76
N GLY A 833 8.83 -39.16 -71.49
CA GLY A 833 9.83 -39.27 -70.43
C GLY A 833 9.31 -38.74 -69.05
N ASP A 834 9.35 -39.65 -68.11
CA ASP A 834 9.06 -39.43 -66.65
C ASP A 834 7.63 -39.53 -66.17
N ALA A 835 7.07 -40.72 -66.32
CA ALA A 835 5.82 -41.12 -65.56
C ALA A 835 6.09 -41.59 -64.09
N SER A 836 7.33 -41.52 -63.61
CA SER A 836 7.69 -42.07 -62.27
C SER A 836 7.78 -41.03 -61.14
N VAL A 837 7.99 -39.79 -61.49
CA VAL A 837 8.15 -38.72 -60.50
C VAL A 837 6.78 -38.08 -60.12
N ASN A 838 5.82 -38.10 -61.04
CA ASN A 838 4.49 -37.48 -60.78
C ASN A 838 3.56 -38.35 -59.90
N ALA A 839 3.79 -39.70 -59.85
CA ALA A 839 2.99 -40.59 -58.99
C ALA A 839 3.32 -40.42 -57.50
N SER A 840 4.59 -40.15 -57.18
CA SER A 840 5.02 -39.92 -55.75
C SER A 840 4.56 -38.61 -55.22
N THR A 841 4.58 -37.55 -56.01
CA THR A 841 4.12 -36.22 -55.60
C THR A 841 2.60 -36.12 -55.49
N MET A 842 1.83 -36.85 -56.33
CA MET A 842 0.39 -36.96 -56.21
C MET A 842 -0.05 -37.71 -54.94
N ALA A 843 0.62 -38.81 -54.58
CA ALA A 843 0.35 -39.57 -53.38
C ALA A 843 0.68 -38.76 -52.12
N GLU A 844 1.72 -37.94 -52.14
CA GLU A 844 2.09 -37.05 -51.04
C GLU A 844 1.08 -35.90 -50.88
N LEU A 845 0.59 -35.32 -51.97
CA LEU A 845 -0.45 -34.30 -51.95
C LEU A 845 -1.80 -34.86 -51.52
N GLU A 846 -2.16 -36.07 -51.92
CA GLU A 846 -3.38 -36.76 -51.45
C GLU A 846 -3.29 -37.10 -49.96
N SER A 847 -2.14 -37.52 -49.46
CA SER A 847 -1.90 -37.75 -48.04
C SER A 847 -2.00 -36.45 -47.23
N ARG A 848 -1.46 -35.32 -47.70
CA ARG A 848 -1.57 -34.03 -47.08
C ARG A 848 -3.01 -33.50 -47.12
N LEU A 849 -3.74 -33.71 -48.18
CA LEU A 849 -5.14 -33.32 -48.28
C LEU A 849 -6.01 -34.14 -47.31
N ALA A 850 -5.76 -35.44 -47.16
CA ALA A 850 -6.46 -36.29 -46.21
C ALA A 850 -6.14 -35.90 -44.76
N ALA A 851 -4.91 -35.52 -44.46
CA ALA A 851 -4.52 -34.99 -43.15
C ALA A 851 -5.22 -33.64 -42.84
N GLN A 852 -5.27 -32.73 -43.83
CA GLN A 852 -5.97 -31.44 -43.66
C GLN A 852 -7.49 -31.58 -43.56
N THR A 853 -8.11 -32.53 -44.25
CA THR A 853 -9.55 -32.80 -44.06
C THR A 853 -9.85 -33.39 -42.68
N SER A 854 -9.00 -34.30 -42.18
CA SER A 854 -9.13 -34.82 -40.82
C SER A 854 -8.98 -33.72 -39.76
N GLU A 855 -8.03 -32.82 -39.94
CA GLU A 855 -7.82 -31.67 -39.03
C GLU A 855 -8.98 -30.66 -39.09
N THR A 856 -9.54 -30.37 -40.25
CA THR A 856 -10.72 -29.53 -40.41
C THR A 856 -11.96 -30.13 -39.74
N GLU A 857 -12.17 -31.43 -39.78
CA GLU A 857 -13.29 -32.06 -39.06
C GLU A 857 -13.05 -32.04 -37.54
N ARG A 858 -11.83 -32.23 -37.09
CA ARG A 858 -11.45 -32.09 -35.67
C ARG A 858 -11.75 -30.66 -35.15
N LEU A 859 -11.34 -29.65 -35.90
CA LEU A 859 -11.58 -28.24 -35.55
C LEU A 859 -13.07 -27.87 -35.58
N LYS A 860 -13.86 -28.47 -36.48
CA LYS A 860 -15.31 -28.27 -36.48
C LYS A 860 -15.98 -28.85 -35.22
N GLU A 861 -15.55 -30.01 -34.78
CA GLU A 861 -16.05 -30.62 -33.54
C GLU A 861 -15.65 -29.79 -32.30
N GLU A 862 -14.45 -29.27 -32.29
CA GLU A 862 -13.95 -28.39 -31.23
C GLU A 862 -14.73 -27.06 -31.19
N VAL A 863 -15.03 -26.44 -32.34
CA VAL A 863 -15.87 -25.26 -32.47
C VAL A 863 -17.31 -25.53 -31.99
N ARG A 864 -17.84 -26.74 -32.26
CA ARG A 864 -19.15 -27.12 -31.75
C ARG A 864 -19.17 -27.24 -30.24
N GLY A 865 -18.16 -27.88 -29.63
CA GLY A 865 -18.02 -27.99 -28.19
C GLY A 865 -17.88 -26.63 -27.50
N LEU A 866 -17.11 -25.71 -28.09
CA LEU A 866 -16.97 -24.34 -27.60
C LEU A 866 -18.28 -23.54 -27.69
N THR A 867 -19.08 -23.78 -28.75
CA THR A 867 -20.37 -23.10 -28.91
C THR A 867 -21.40 -23.57 -27.90
N GLU A 868 -21.40 -24.87 -27.58
CA GLU A 868 -22.24 -25.45 -26.55
C GLU A 868 -21.80 -24.98 -25.15
N GLY A 869 -20.49 -24.93 -24.87
CA GLY A 869 -19.94 -24.37 -23.64
C GLY A 869 -20.29 -22.90 -23.43
N ARG A 870 -20.21 -22.11 -24.50
CA ARG A 870 -20.63 -20.70 -24.48
C ARG A 870 -22.11 -20.53 -24.14
N ALA A 871 -22.99 -21.32 -24.70
CA ALA A 871 -24.42 -21.27 -24.40
C ALA A 871 -24.71 -21.61 -22.93
N GLN A 872 -23.97 -22.54 -22.34
CA GLN A 872 -24.08 -22.85 -20.91
C GLN A 872 -23.60 -21.69 -20.04
N LEU A 873 -22.49 -21.05 -20.40
CA LEU A 873 -21.99 -19.86 -19.68
C LEU A 873 -22.94 -18.69 -19.77
N GLU A 874 -23.54 -18.43 -20.92
CA GLU A 874 -24.58 -17.39 -21.08
C GLU A 874 -25.79 -17.64 -20.18
N GLN A 875 -26.20 -18.91 -20.02
CA GLN A 875 -27.27 -19.28 -19.09
C GLN A 875 -26.86 -19.07 -17.61
N GLN A 876 -25.62 -19.35 -17.26
CA GLN A 876 -25.09 -19.14 -15.91
C GLN A 876 -24.97 -17.63 -15.58
N VAL A 877 -24.51 -16.83 -16.53
CA VAL A 877 -24.45 -15.37 -16.42
C VAL A 877 -25.84 -14.78 -16.21
N ALA A 878 -26.84 -15.26 -16.98
CA ALA A 878 -28.23 -14.81 -16.79
C ALA A 878 -28.78 -15.16 -15.39
N SER A 879 -28.43 -16.34 -14.85
CA SER A 879 -28.80 -16.75 -13.51
C SER A 879 -28.10 -15.90 -12.45
N ALA A 880 -26.80 -15.64 -12.61
CA ALA A 880 -26.03 -14.79 -11.70
C ALA A 880 -26.55 -13.34 -11.71
N THR A 881 -26.87 -12.79 -12.87
CA THR A 881 -27.44 -11.45 -13.01
C THR A 881 -28.79 -11.34 -12.28
N SER A 882 -29.62 -12.39 -12.35
CA SER A 882 -30.87 -12.43 -11.58
C SER A 882 -30.62 -12.45 -10.06
N SER A 883 -29.59 -13.17 -9.60
CA SER A 883 -29.22 -13.22 -8.19
C SER A 883 -28.67 -11.87 -7.69
N VAL A 884 -27.87 -11.19 -8.50
CA VAL A 884 -27.36 -9.84 -8.21
C VAL A 884 -28.52 -8.84 -8.07
N ALA A 885 -29.53 -8.91 -8.96
CA ALA A 885 -30.68 -8.03 -8.88
C ALA A 885 -31.50 -8.26 -7.58
N ILE A 886 -31.61 -9.51 -7.11
CA ILE A 886 -32.26 -9.82 -5.83
C ILE A 886 -31.44 -9.24 -4.66
N LEU A 887 -30.12 -9.43 -4.66
CA LEU A 887 -29.25 -8.91 -3.62
C LEU A 887 -29.21 -7.37 -3.59
N GLN A 888 -29.29 -6.72 -4.74
CA GLN A 888 -29.39 -5.25 -4.81
C GLN A 888 -30.70 -4.74 -4.20
N THR A 889 -31.81 -5.43 -4.42
CA THR A 889 -33.08 -5.06 -3.78
C THR A 889 -33.07 -5.29 -2.28
N GLU A 890 -32.39 -6.33 -1.83
CA GLU A 890 -32.20 -6.63 -0.41
C GLU A 890 -31.27 -5.61 0.27
N LYS A 891 -30.18 -5.21 -0.40
CA LYS A 891 -29.27 -4.13 0.04
C LYS A 891 -30.02 -2.81 0.18
N ALA A 892 -30.83 -2.43 -0.81
CA ALA A 892 -31.62 -1.20 -0.74
C ALA A 892 -32.62 -1.21 0.43
N LYS A 893 -33.20 -2.36 0.74
CA LYS A 893 -34.09 -2.51 1.88
C LYS A 893 -33.34 -2.34 3.21
N LEU A 894 -32.18 -2.98 3.34
CA LEU A 894 -31.33 -2.84 4.54
C LEU A 894 -30.81 -1.40 4.73
N GLN A 895 -30.52 -0.70 3.65
CA GLN A 895 -30.11 0.71 3.72
C GLN A 895 -31.25 1.62 4.22
N THR A 896 -32.50 1.35 3.83
CA THR A 896 -33.65 2.09 4.38
C THR A 896 -33.87 1.78 5.86
N GLU A 897 -33.77 0.52 6.28
CA GLU A 897 -33.86 0.11 7.68
C GLU A 897 -32.75 0.74 8.52
N LEU A 898 -31.54 0.85 7.99
CA LEU A 898 -30.39 1.52 8.64
C LEU A 898 -30.64 3.04 8.81
N GLN A 899 -31.21 3.68 7.78
CA GLN A 899 -31.54 5.11 7.87
C GLN A 899 -32.64 5.38 8.88
N GLU A 900 -33.65 4.51 8.97
CA GLU A 900 -34.70 4.61 10.00
C GLU A 900 -34.12 4.42 11.40
N SER A 901 -33.21 3.47 11.59
CA SER A 901 -32.53 3.24 12.88
C SER A 901 -31.61 4.41 13.27
N LYS A 902 -30.87 5.00 12.32
CA LYS A 902 -30.06 6.21 12.59
C LYS A 902 -30.96 7.38 13.01
N LYS A 903 -32.10 7.56 12.36
CA LYS A 903 -33.05 8.60 12.74
C LYS A 903 -33.62 8.38 14.13
N GLU A 904 -33.95 7.13 14.51
CA GLU A 904 -34.39 6.82 15.88
C GLU A 904 -33.30 7.10 16.91
N GLN A 905 -32.04 6.85 16.55
CA GLN A 905 -30.87 7.18 17.39
C GLN A 905 -30.71 8.70 17.58
N ASP A 906 -30.84 9.47 16.50
CA ASP A 906 -30.79 10.94 16.56
C ASP A 906 -31.94 11.52 17.41
N ASP A 907 -33.14 10.96 17.29
CA ASP A 907 -34.30 11.35 18.10
C ASP A 907 -34.09 11.03 19.59
N LEU A 908 -33.43 9.91 19.92
CA LEU A 908 -33.07 9.55 21.30
C LEU A 908 -31.96 10.47 21.85
N LEU A 909 -30.95 10.82 21.07
CA LEU A 909 -29.90 11.76 21.47
C LEU A 909 -30.47 13.15 21.74
N MET A 910 -31.43 13.60 20.94
CA MET A 910 -32.12 14.88 21.15
C MET A 910 -32.93 14.87 22.42
N LEU A 911 -33.60 13.74 22.74
CA LEU A 911 -34.33 13.57 24.01
C LEU A 911 -33.37 13.55 25.23
N LEU A 912 -32.21 12.95 25.13
CA LEU A 912 -31.18 12.96 26.15
C LEU A 912 -30.67 14.38 26.39
N ALA A 913 -30.35 15.14 25.36
CA ALA A 913 -29.91 16.53 25.45
C ALA A 913 -30.99 17.42 26.10
N ASP A 914 -32.29 17.22 25.83
CA ASP A 914 -33.38 17.94 26.48
C ASP A 914 -33.51 17.56 27.95
N GLN A 915 -33.26 16.30 28.34
CA GLN A 915 -33.19 15.86 29.72
C GLN A 915 -32.00 16.47 30.48
N ASP A 916 -30.81 16.49 29.85
CA ASP A 916 -29.61 17.11 30.46
C ASP A 916 -29.82 18.61 30.70
N GLN A 917 -30.46 19.30 29.76
CA GLN A 917 -30.79 20.71 29.92
C GLN A 917 -31.79 20.94 31.04
N LYS A 918 -32.75 20.03 31.24
CA LYS A 918 -33.68 20.07 32.38
C LYS A 918 -32.97 19.81 33.69
N ILE A 919 -32.05 18.86 33.75
CA ILE A 919 -31.24 18.56 34.92
C ILE A 919 -30.40 19.77 35.31
N LEU A 920 -29.73 20.42 34.34
CA LEU A 920 -28.97 21.65 34.55
C LEU A 920 -29.86 22.78 35.12
N SER A 921 -31.03 22.99 34.53
CA SER A 921 -32.00 23.97 34.99
C SER A 921 -32.49 23.67 36.41
N LEU A 922 -32.69 22.41 36.79
CA LEU A 922 -33.09 21.99 38.14
C LEU A 922 -31.93 22.15 39.13
N LYS A 923 -30.69 21.86 38.73
CA LYS A 923 -29.48 22.08 39.54
C LYS A 923 -29.27 23.57 39.82
N GLU A 924 -29.48 24.45 38.83
CA GLU A 924 -29.43 25.90 39.00
C GLU A 924 -30.50 26.40 39.97
N ARG A 925 -31.73 25.88 39.89
CA ARG A 925 -32.82 26.25 40.82
C ARG A 925 -32.54 25.78 42.23
N LEU A 926 -31.96 24.59 42.44
CA LEU A 926 -31.56 24.10 43.76
C LEU A 926 -30.44 24.96 44.34
N LYS A 927 -29.45 25.32 43.50
CA LYS A 927 -28.37 26.25 43.89
C LYS A 927 -28.90 27.63 44.29
N HIS A 928 -29.96 28.14 43.64
CA HIS A 928 -30.64 29.39 44.00
C HIS A 928 -31.47 29.27 45.33
N LEU A 929 -31.90 28.08 45.65
CA LEU A 929 -32.63 27.83 46.92
C LEU A 929 -31.70 27.55 48.11
N GLY A 930 -30.37 27.54 47.90
CA GLY A 930 -29.35 27.39 48.94
C GLY A 930 -29.07 25.95 49.36
N GLU A 931 -29.53 24.98 48.57
CA GLU A 931 -29.22 23.55 48.77
C GLU A 931 -27.88 23.24 48.08
N MET A 932 -27.01 22.51 48.80
CA MET A 932 -25.73 22.03 48.18
C MET A 932 -26.07 20.83 47.27
N VAL A 933 -25.83 21.01 46.01
CA VAL A 933 -25.86 19.94 45.01
C VAL A 933 -24.43 19.44 44.86
N GLU A 934 -24.15 18.17 45.24
CA GLU A 934 -22.90 17.51 44.96
C GLU A 934 -22.83 17.29 43.42
N ASP A 935 -21.86 17.93 42.77
CA ASP A 935 -21.56 17.68 41.36
C ASP A 935 -20.74 16.38 41.32
N GLU A 936 -21.36 15.28 40.89
CA GLU A 936 -20.67 14.00 40.61
C GLU A 936 -19.71 14.06 39.40
N ASP A 937 -19.42 15.25 38.88
CA ASP A 937 -18.66 15.47 37.64
C ASP A 937 -17.12 15.47 37.82
N ASP A 938 -16.58 15.09 38.99
CA ASP A 938 -15.11 15.07 39.20
C ASP A 938 -14.43 13.69 39.00
N LEU A 939 -15.12 12.71 38.41
CA LEU A 939 -14.52 11.38 38.15
C LEU A 939 -14.34 10.99 36.70
N ASP A 940 -14.73 11.80 35.71
CA ASP A 940 -14.67 11.41 34.28
C ASP A 940 -13.92 12.39 33.37
N THR A 941 -12.92 13.12 33.85
CA THR A 941 -12.00 13.90 32.98
C THR A 941 -10.63 13.26 32.86
N ARG A 942 -10.62 11.95 32.58
CA ARG A 942 -9.41 11.26 32.03
C ARG A 942 -9.82 10.11 31.14
N ASP A 943 -10.45 10.41 30.03
CA ASP A 943 -10.43 9.56 28.80
C ASP A 943 -11.42 10.13 27.78
N GLN A 944 -11.14 11.31 27.30
CA GLN A 944 -11.69 11.80 26.04
C GLN A 944 -10.55 12.42 25.23
N THR A 945 -9.76 11.55 24.62
CA THR A 945 -9.01 11.89 23.42
C THR A 945 -9.33 10.83 22.40
N ASP A 946 -9.92 11.29 21.30
CA ASP A 946 -9.89 10.69 19.98
C ASP A 946 -10.81 9.47 19.74
N GLU A 947 -12.12 9.73 19.73
CA GLU A 947 -13.02 9.09 18.77
C GLU A 947 -13.55 10.19 17.84
N ASP A 948 -12.72 10.57 16.87
CA ASP A 948 -13.15 11.32 15.70
C ASP A 948 -13.37 10.36 14.55
N ASP A 949 -14.64 10.19 14.18
CA ASP A 949 -15.22 10.04 12.85
C ASP A 949 -14.32 9.37 11.80
N GLU A 950 -14.40 8.05 11.68
CA GLU A 950 -14.25 7.36 10.41
C GLU A 950 -15.64 7.29 9.75
N GLU A 951 -15.97 8.31 8.97
CA GLU A 951 -16.93 8.16 7.89
C GLU A 951 -16.31 7.24 6.84
N ASP A 952 -16.77 6.01 6.83
CA ASP A 952 -16.59 5.07 5.73
C ASP A 952 -17.26 5.64 4.47
N GLU A 953 -16.49 6.28 3.61
CA GLU A 953 -16.82 6.36 2.19
C GLU A 953 -16.29 5.08 1.51
N ASP A 954 -17.13 4.06 1.50
CA ASP A 954 -17.06 2.97 0.53
C ASP A 954 -17.32 3.55 -0.86
N GLU A 955 -16.30 3.88 -1.61
CA GLU A 955 -16.37 3.90 -3.07
C GLU A 955 -15.92 2.54 -3.61
N ASP A 956 -16.92 1.79 -4.05
CA ASP A 956 -16.78 0.67 -4.95
C ASP A 956 -16.04 1.11 -6.23
N GLU A 957 -14.91 0.49 -6.53
CA GLU A 957 -14.47 0.28 -7.91
C GLU A 957 -13.85 -1.11 -8.05
N ASP A 958 -14.53 -1.91 -8.91
CA ASP A 958 -14.19 -3.15 -9.66
C ASP A 958 -13.08 -4.09 -9.14
#